data_a2a3531bd51c333ea591e8e70e3ed6a6
#
_entry.id   a2a3531bd51c333ea591e8e70e3ed6a6
#
_cell.length_a   1.000
_cell.length_b   1.000
_cell.length_c   1.000
_cell.angle_alpha   90.00
_cell.angle_beta   90.00
_cell.angle_gamma   90.00
#
_symmetry.space_group_name_H-M   'P 1'
#
loop_
_entity.id
_entity.type
_entity.pdbx_description
1 polymer ?
#
loop_
_entity_poly.entity_id
_entity_poly.type
_entity_poly.pdbx_seq_one_letter_code
_entity_poly.pdbx_strand_id
1 'polypeptide(L)'
;MHVGRGRTVTALAVALIGGLIGSAPGALAAPGPAHTALDPALEAGPPPAVWPRPQSMRAAGAPVPLGGEAVLLADPGADPYAVQAVEDVLKAAGVVAVHRRLPGAGPVFRLGGPGAEGALRALRVPARGDLAPGGYRIGAGRVGGRDTVALDGVGEDGLFHAAQTLRQLVGEDARGRRRIPGIAVRDWPGTAVRGLTESFYGRPWTLQQRLEQLDFMGRTKQNRYLYAPGDDPYRQARWREAYPAGQRAAFRALTERAARNHVTVAWAVAPGPDLCLSSDADVARLNRKLDAMWALGVRAFQLQFPDVSYSEWHCDADAETFGSGPRAAAAAHARVANAVAAHLAAAHPGSGALSLLPAEYYEDGTTDYRRALAAALAPGIQVAWTGVGVVPKTISGSQLAAARAAFGHPLVTADNYPVNDYAPGRIFLGPYTGRDGAVAEGSAALLASAMAQPTASRIPLFTVADFAWNPRAYRPQESWRAAVDDLAGGDPVVREALGAVAGNDSASVLGHPESAYLRPFMAAFWAARPGPDTAARDRTAGALRAAFTALREAPQRLAQQEVGAELAPWTAQLALFGQAGELAVDLLQAQSAGDGAAAWRAALALAPLRERLRDAPVTVGAGVLDAFLDRAGRAADAWTGADHPAVGVTRSPGAHVVAPGDARPVLALTVLADPGTTGEVQAHVPGEDWHTLGPLDASGWTQLAAGGVRADAVRVVGGASGVRRLVPWYADEPAAHLALGRGTADAEIGGAARPVTVSVAAMGPGPVRGALTARAPRGITVRLPRVTSVARGTSADVPVEVSVARGTPAGSYRVPLSFAGREVTLTVRAFPRTGGPDLVAGAKATSSGDVGPGSSARAAADGDPASRWTPSPGDGPWWQAELAGPARVGRVVLQWQGAGAGHYAVRVSTDGRSWRTAATVEGGRGGRESVPMDAADARFLRIEVLGRASGADCSLWSVEAYAVEH
;
A
#
# COMPACT_ATOMS: atom_id res chain seq x y z
N MET A 1 -27.07 -11.43 51.15
CA MET A 1 -28.12 -10.41 50.86
C MET A 1 -27.54 -9.38 49.89
N HIS A 2 -27.97 -9.49 48.66
CA HIS A 2 -28.42 -8.40 47.76
C HIS A 2 -27.42 -7.30 47.45
N VAL A 3 -27.15 -6.84 46.24
CA VAL A 3 -27.89 -6.85 44.96
C VAL A 3 -26.84 -6.57 43.86
N GLY A 4 -26.94 -7.30 42.74
CA GLY A 4 -26.17 -7.04 41.57
C GLY A 4 -26.62 -5.77 40.86
N ARG A 5 -25.67 -5.12 40.16
CA ARG A 5 -25.97 -4.19 39.06
C ARG A 5 -25.10 -4.57 37.88
N GLY A 6 -25.75 -5.16 36.89
CA GLY A 6 -25.18 -5.37 35.58
C GLY A 6 -24.83 -4.07 34.90
N ARG A 7 -23.65 -3.98 34.34
CA ARG A 7 -23.28 -2.95 33.36
C ARG A 7 -23.38 -3.56 31.97
N THR A 8 -24.45 -3.21 31.28
CA THR A 8 -24.61 -3.40 29.85
C THR A 8 -23.54 -2.54 29.14
N VAL A 9 -22.52 -3.18 28.62
CA VAL A 9 -21.57 -2.52 27.70
C VAL A 9 -22.19 -2.62 26.32
N THR A 10 -22.65 -1.47 25.82
CA THR A 10 -23.17 -1.32 24.46
C THR A 10 -22.01 -1.44 23.48
N ALA A 11 -21.88 -2.57 22.83
CA ALA A 11 -21.00 -2.76 21.67
C ALA A 11 -21.63 -2.07 20.45
N LEU A 12 -21.22 -0.86 20.18
CA LEU A 12 -21.65 -0.08 19.00
C LEU A 12 -20.47 0.68 18.42
N ALA A 13 -19.66 0.00 17.65
CA ALA A 13 -18.68 0.69 16.78
C ALA A 13 -17.86 -0.22 15.83
N VAL A 14 -18.42 -1.11 15.05
CA VAL A 14 -17.67 -1.74 13.92
C VAL A 14 -18.55 -2.08 12.72
N ALA A 15 -19.52 -1.26 12.37
CA ALA A 15 -20.34 -1.49 11.18
C ALA A 15 -20.42 -0.27 10.24
N LEU A 16 -19.28 0.37 9.92
CA LEU A 16 -19.26 1.50 8.99
C LEU A 16 -17.99 1.52 8.11
N ILE A 17 -17.70 0.39 7.45
CA ILE A 17 -16.83 0.39 6.27
C ILE A 17 -17.46 -0.53 5.22
N GLY A 18 -18.48 -0.02 4.52
CA GLY A 18 -19.06 -0.72 3.40
C GLY A 18 -20.35 -0.05 2.95
N GLY A 19 -20.27 0.89 2.02
CA GLY A 19 -21.46 1.35 1.34
C GLY A 19 -21.55 2.86 1.10
N LEU A 20 -20.89 3.33 0.07
CA LEU A 20 -21.25 4.56 -0.64
C LEU A 20 -21.17 4.27 -2.14
N ILE A 21 -22.23 3.68 -2.66
CA ILE A 21 -22.60 3.78 -4.08
C ILE A 21 -24.05 4.20 -4.08
N GLY A 22 -24.33 5.33 -4.76
CA GLY A 22 -25.58 6.02 -4.74
C GLY A 22 -26.77 5.21 -5.26
N SER A 23 -27.92 5.44 -4.65
CA SER A 23 -29.23 4.99 -5.10
C SER A 23 -30.04 6.15 -5.65
N ALA A 24 -30.49 6.04 -6.88
CA ALA A 24 -31.54 6.87 -7.47
C ALA A 24 -32.93 6.38 -7.00
N PRO A 25 -33.94 7.23 -6.92
CA PRO A 25 -35.24 6.84 -6.39
C PRO A 25 -36.06 6.05 -7.42
N GLY A 26 -36.51 4.85 -7.03
CA GLY A 26 -37.39 4.01 -7.81
C GLY A 26 -38.85 4.22 -7.45
N ALA A 27 -39.67 4.24 -8.48
CA ALA A 27 -41.11 4.39 -8.43
C ALA A 27 -41.85 3.21 -7.78
N LEU A 28 -42.94 3.51 -7.08
CA LEU A 28 -43.89 2.58 -6.50
C LEU A 28 -44.62 1.78 -7.60
N ALA A 29 -44.60 0.46 -7.55
CA ALA A 29 -45.46 -0.42 -8.32
C ALA A 29 -46.36 -1.27 -7.39
N ALA A 30 -47.58 -1.43 -7.79
CA ALA A 30 -48.65 -2.07 -7.06
C ALA A 30 -48.56 -3.61 -7.00
N PRO A 31 -49.24 -4.33 -6.05
CA PRO A 31 -49.10 -5.75 -5.84
C PRO A 31 -49.89 -6.60 -6.84
N GLY A 32 -49.22 -7.58 -7.44
CA GLY A 32 -49.83 -8.64 -8.24
C GLY A 32 -49.70 -10.03 -7.55
N PRO A 33 -50.47 -11.05 -7.99
CA PRO A 33 -50.83 -12.19 -7.15
C PRO A 33 -49.82 -13.31 -7.01
N ALA A 34 -50.00 -13.99 -5.93
CA ALA A 34 -49.50 -15.21 -5.31
C ALA A 34 -48.74 -16.30 -6.13
N HIS A 35 -47.69 -16.76 -5.41
CA HIS A 35 -47.19 -18.14 -5.36
C HIS A 35 -46.75 -18.87 -6.63
N THR A 36 -45.53 -18.62 -7.03
CA THR A 36 -44.67 -19.62 -7.66
C THR A 36 -43.60 -20.05 -6.64
N ALA A 37 -43.40 -21.36 -6.52
CA ALA A 37 -42.37 -21.94 -5.66
C ALA A 37 -41.01 -21.32 -6.00
N LEU A 38 -40.38 -20.70 -5.01
CA LEU A 38 -39.05 -20.09 -5.12
C LEU A 38 -38.04 -21.15 -5.54
N ASP A 39 -37.29 -20.84 -6.59
CA ASP A 39 -36.17 -21.63 -7.09
C ASP A 39 -35.19 -21.85 -5.91
N PRO A 40 -34.81 -23.10 -5.58
CA PRO A 40 -33.87 -23.37 -4.48
C PRO A 40 -32.49 -22.67 -4.63
N ALA A 41 -32.18 -22.12 -5.80
CA ALA A 41 -30.99 -21.32 -6.05
C ALA A 41 -31.01 -19.94 -5.39
N LEU A 42 -32.18 -19.44 -4.97
CA LEU A 42 -32.31 -18.10 -4.34
C LEU A 42 -32.10 -18.10 -2.80
N GLU A 43 -32.06 -19.27 -2.15
CA GLU A 43 -31.72 -19.41 -0.74
C GLU A 43 -30.21 -19.61 -0.46
N ALA A 44 -29.40 -19.84 -1.49
CA ALA A 44 -27.97 -19.96 -1.37
C ALA A 44 -27.34 -18.57 -1.38
N GLY A 45 -26.97 -18.05 -0.21
CA GLY A 45 -26.11 -16.88 -0.12
C GLY A 45 -24.84 -17.02 -0.98
N PRO A 46 -24.07 -15.95 -1.22
CA PRO A 46 -22.83 -16.03 -1.99
C PRO A 46 -21.92 -17.11 -1.39
N PRO A 47 -21.17 -17.87 -2.23
CA PRO A 47 -20.25 -18.88 -1.74
C PRO A 47 -19.20 -18.22 -0.81
N PRO A 48 -18.71 -18.96 0.22
CA PRO A 48 -17.71 -18.42 1.13
C PRO A 48 -16.43 -18.04 0.36
N ALA A 49 -15.70 -17.06 0.87
CA ALA A 49 -14.40 -16.73 0.32
C ALA A 49 -13.41 -17.88 0.57
N VAL A 50 -12.68 -18.29 -0.48
CA VAL A 50 -11.65 -19.34 -0.42
C VAL A 50 -10.34 -18.76 -0.93
N TRP A 51 -9.26 -19.06 -0.22
CA TRP A 51 -7.92 -18.58 -0.54
C TRP A 51 -6.89 -19.74 -0.58
N PRO A 52 -5.95 -19.76 -1.54
CA PRO A 52 -5.93 -18.94 -2.76
C PRO A 52 -7.24 -19.00 -3.53
N ARG A 53 -7.59 -17.90 -4.21
CA ARG A 53 -8.89 -17.75 -4.91
C ARG A 53 -9.04 -18.78 -6.04
N PRO A 54 -10.08 -19.63 -6.00
CA PRO A 54 -10.28 -20.62 -7.05
C PRO A 54 -10.52 -20.00 -8.42
N GLN A 55 -10.09 -20.70 -9.49
CA GLN A 55 -10.37 -20.30 -10.87
C GLN A 55 -11.87 -20.30 -11.18
N SER A 56 -12.62 -21.27 -10.64
CA SER A 56 -14.07 -21.35 -10.79
C SER A 56 -14.71 -21.95 -9.54
N MET A 57 -15.62 -21.20 -8.94
CA MET A 57 -16.41 -21.62 -7.78
C MET A 57 -17.81 -21.02 -7.88
N ARG A 58 -18.85 -21.87 -7.77
CA ARG A 58 -20.25 -21.42 -7.84
C ARG A 58 -21.12 -22.19 -6.86
N ALA A 59 -22.15 -21.54 -6.34
CA ALA A 59 -23.18 -22.21 -5.56
C ALA A 59 -23.89 -23.26 -6.43
N ALA A 60 -24.11 -24.46 -5.88
CA ALA A 60 -24.71 -25.57 -6.60
C ALA A 60 -25.30 -26.60 -5.63
N GLY A 61 -26.59 -26.81 -5.69
CA GLY A 61 -27.29 -27.83 -4.87
C GLY A 61 -27.54 -27.39 -3.43
N ALA A 62 -28.01 -28.33 -2.64
CA ALA A 62 -28.31 -28.11 -1.22
C ALA A 62 -27.04 -28.19 -0.35
N PRO A 63 -26.96 -27.42 0.76
CA PRO A 63 -25.85 -27.54 1.69
C PRO A 63 -25.83 -28.92 2.37
N VAL A 64 -24.63 -29.38 2.69
CA VAL A 64 -24.37 -30.66 3.35
C VAL A 64 -24.16 -30.39 4.86
N PRO A 65 -25.11 -30.78 5.75
CA PRO A 65 -24.93 -30.61 7.17
C PRO A 65 -23.89 -31.60 7.72
N LEU A 66 -23.09 -31.11 8.69
CA LEU A 66 -22.12 -31.93 9.40
C LEU A 66 -22.65 -32.20 10.80
N GLY A 67 -22.74 -33.47 11.16
CA GLY A 67 -23.09 -33.94 12.48
C GLY A 67 -21.97 -34.71 13.17
N GLY A 68 -22.27 -35.56 14.14
CA GLY A 68 -21.28 -36.35 14.85
C GLY A 68 -20.68 -37.50 14.01
N GLU A 69 -21.28 -37.88 12.90
CA GLU A 69 -20.84 -39.00 12.07
C GLU A 69 -20.71 -38.62 10.61
N ALA A 70 -19.74 -39.22 9.90
CA ALA A 70 -19.54 -39.11 8.47
C ALA A 70 -19.03 -40.44 7.87
N VAL A 71 -19.25 -40.63 6.58
CA VAL A 71 -18.69 -41.76 5.82
C VAL A 71 -17.58 -41.21 4.90
N LEU A 72 -16.39 -41.76 5.03
CA LEU A 72 -15.23 -41.37 4.19
C LEU A 72 -14.80 -42.55 3.32
N LEU A 73 -15.02 -42.42 2.02
CA LEU A 73 -14.71 -43.45 1.02
C LEU A 73 -13.57 -42.89 0.15
N ALA A 74 -12.34 -43.28 0.43
CA ALA A 74 -11.17 -42.95 -0.36
C ALA A 74 -10.89 -44.06 -1.37
N ASP A 75 -10.49 -43.72 -2.58
CA ASP A 75 -9.93 -44.64 -3.54
C ASP A 75 -8.65 -45.29 -2.98
N PRO A 76 -8.38 -46.60 -3.22
CA PRO A 76 -7.16 -47.22 -2.74
C PRO A 76 -5.85 -46.52 -3.19
N GLY A 77 -5.86 -45.81 -4.32
CA GLY A 77 -4.76 -45.00 -4.81
C GLY A 77 -4.81 -43.52 -4.38
N ALA A 78 -5.73 -43.15 -3.47
CA ALA A 78 -5.78 -41.77 -3.00
C ALA A 78 -4.57 -41.44 -2.14
N ASP A 79 -4.05 -40.23 -2.29
CA ASP A 79 -2.95 -39.72 -1.48
C ASP A 79 -3.28 -39.77 0.03
N PRO A 80 -2.43 -40.43 0.86
CA PRO A 80 -2.70 -40.61 2.28
C PRO A 80 -2.73 -39.27 3.05
N TYR A 81 -1.96 -38.26 2.63
CA TYR A 81 -1.93 -36.94 3.27
C TYR A 81 -3.19 -36.12 2.93
N ALA A 82 -3.72 -36.26 1.72
CA ALA A 82 -5.02 -35.68 1.39
C ALA A 82 -6.15 -36.34 2.19
N VAL A 83 -6.14 -37.67 2.36
CA VAL A 83 -7.12 -38.40 3.20
C VAL A 83 -7.03 -37.91 4.63
N GLN A 84 -5.82 -37.84 5.19
CA GLN A 84 -5.59 -37.30 6.55
C GLN A 84 -6.09 -35.87 6.71
N ALA A 85 -5.82 -35.00 5.73
CA ALA A 85 -6.28 -33.60 5.75
C ALA A 85 -7.82 -33.51 5.79
N VAL A 86 -8.53 -34.39 5.06
CA VAL A 86 -10.01 -34.45 5.13
C VAL A 86 -10.47 -34.96 6.47
N GLU A 87 -9.82 -35.95 7.07
CA GLU A 87 -10.14 -36.41 8.42
C GLU A 87 -9.96 -35.32 9.48
N ASP A 88 -8.87 -34.57 9.36
CA ASP A 88 -8.61 -33.42 10.26
C ASP A 88 -9.68 -32.35 10.11
N VAL A 89 -10.14 -32.07 8.89
CA VAL A 89 -11.26 -31.16 8.63
C VAL A 89 -12.55 -31.66 9.27
N LEU A 90 -12.87 -32.94 9.13
CA LEU A 90 -14.06 -33.55 9.72
C LEU A 90 -14.00 -33.51 11.27
N LYS A 91 -12.86 -33.86 11.83
CA LYS A 91 -12.62 -33.76 13.28
C LYS A 91 -12.78 -32.35 13.82
N ALA A 92 -12.17 -31.35 13.14
CA ALA A 92 -12.31 -29.94 13.48
C ALA A 92 -13.75 -29.43 13.36
N ALA A 93 -14.54 -30.04 12.46
CA ALA A 93 -15.97 -29.76 12.31
C ALA A 93 -16.86 -30.43 13.33
N GLY A 94 -16.30 -31.23 14.28
CA GLY A 94 -17.03 -31.92 15.35
C GLY A 94 -17.51 -33.33 14.97
N VAL A 95 -17.03 -33.92 13.90
CA VAL A 95 -17.31 -35.33 13.55
C VAL A 95 -16.50 -36.23 14.50
N VAL A 96 -17.16 -37.07 15.25
CA VAL A 96 -16.54 -37.98 16.23
C VAL A 96 -16.37 -39.41 15.69
N ALA A 97 -17.20 -39.82 14.71
CA ALA A 97 -17.09 -41.13 14.09
C ALA A 97 -17.01 -41.03 12.55
N VAL A 98 -15.94 -41.59 12.00
CA VAL A 98 -15.71 -41.65 10.54
C VAL A 98 -15.78 -43.12 10.08
N HIS A 99 -16.83 -43.46 9.31
CA HIS A 99 -17.05 -44.79 8.76
C HIS A 99 -16.31 -44.95 7.44
N ARG A 100 -15.68 -46.10 7.21
CA ARG A 100 -14.87 -46.37 5.98
C ARG A 100 -15.65 -47.16 4.93
N ARG A 101 -16.90 -47.50 5.14
CA ARG A 101 -17.77 -48.29 4.25
C ARG A 101 -19.25 -47.95 4.40
N LEU A 102 -20.04 -48.28 3.40
CA LEU A 102 -21.49 -48.22 3.45
C LEU A 102 -22.07 -49.57 3.84
N PRO A 103 -23.26 -49.59 4.57
CA PRO A 103 -23.98 -48.44 5.07
C PRO A 103 -23.25 -47.78 6.30
N GLY A 104 -23.33 -46.47 6.41
CA GLY A 104 -22.83 -45.70 7.54
C GLY A 104 -23.68 -44.45 7.69
N ALA A 105 -23.73 -43.88 8.90
CA ALA A 105 -24.51 -42.68 9.17
C ALA A 105 -23.73 -41.38 8.71
N GLY A 106 -24.47 -40.28 8.52
CA GLY A 106 -23.94 -38.98 8.14
C GLY A 106 -23.70 -38.80 6.64
N PRO A 107 -23.13 -37.63 6.27
CA PRO A 107 -22.78 -37.34 4.89
C PRO A 107 -21.67 -38.24 4.37
N VAL A 108 -21.63 -38.46 3.05
CA VAL A 108 -20.63 -39.29 2.39
C VAL A 108 -19.58 -38.43 1.72
N PHE A 109 -18.32 -38.58 2.10
CA PHE A 109 -17.15 -38.00 1.47
C PHE A 109 -16.51 -39.02 0.55
N ARG A 110 -16.34 -38.66 -0.73
CA ARG A 110 -15.71 -39.51 -1.76
C ARG A 110 -14.44 -38.86 -2.27
N LEU A 111 -13.32 -39.53 -2.12
CA LEU A 111 -11.98 -39.01 -2.44
C LEU A 111 -11.35 -39.84 -3.57
N GLY A 112 -11.19 -39.21 -4.72
CA GLY A 112 -10.56 -39.79 -5.89
C GLY A 112 -11.33 -40.98 -6.51
N GLY A 113 -10.82 -41.49 -7.63
CA GLY A 113 -11.32 -42.67 -8.29
C GLY A 113 -12.72 -42.59 -8.88
N PRO A 114 -13.24 -43.72 -9.39
CA PRO A 114 -14.54 -43.76 -10.04
C PRO A 114 -15.71 -43.36 -9.16
N GLY A 115 -15.58 -43.56 -7.84
CA GLY A 115 -16.62 -43.19 -6.87
C GLY A 115 -16.79 -41.69 -6.71
N ALA A 116 -15.70 -40.94 -6.66
CA ALA A 116 -15.74 -39.48 -6.64
C ALA A 116 -16.19 -38.92 -8.01
N GLU A 117 -15.64 -39.44 -9.11
CA GLU A 117 -16.04 -39.05 -10.47
C GLU A 117 -17.54 -39.21 -10.74
N GLY A 118 -18.11 -40.33 -10.32
CA GLY A 118 -19.55 -40.56 -10.46
C GLY A 118 -20.38 -39.55 -9.65
N ALA A 119 -19.95 -39.24 -8.43
CA ALA A 119 -20.61 -38.24 -7.56
C ALA A 119 -20.48 -36.81 -8.12
N LEU A 120 -19.29 -36.40 -8.59
CA LEU A 120 -19.05 -35.10 -9.24
C LEU A 120 -19.93 -34.91 -10.48
N ARG A 121 -20.07 -35.96 -11.30
CA ARG A 121 -20.96 -35.92 -12.45
C ARG A 121 -22.42 -35.75 -12.05
N ALA A 122 -22.88 -36.47 -11.03
CA ALA A 122 -24.23 -36.33 -10.50
C ALA A 122 -24.51 -34.94 -9.93
N LEU A 123 -23.50 -34.32 -9.34
CA LEU A 123 -23.52 -32.93 -8.82
C LEU A 123 -23.29 -31.87 -9.92
N ARG A 124 -23.18 -32.27 -11.19
CA ARG A 124 -22.97 -31.39 -12.33
C ARG A 124 -21.71 -30.50 -12.20
N VAL A 125 -20.66 -31.03 -11.57
CA VAL A 125 -19.34 -30.38 -11.59
C VAL A 125 -18.72 -30.62 -12.97
N PRO A 126 -18.15 -29.60 -13.63
CA PRO A 126 -17.53 -29.77 -14.96
C PRO A 126 -16.46 -30.88 -14.96
N ALA A 127 -16.32 -31.57 -16.05
CA ALA A 127 -15.38 -32.68 -16.20
C ALA A 127 -13.93 -32.25 -15.91
N ARG A 128 -13.08 -33.22 -15.59
CA ARG A 128 -11.64 -33.01 -15.33
C ARG A 128 -10.94 -32.36 -16.54
N GLY A 129 -11.16 -32.89 -17.74
CA GLY A 129 -10.64 -32.33 -18.99
C GLY A 129 -9.15 -32.08 -18.97
N ASP A 130 -8.78 -30.86 -19.24
CA ASP A 130 -7.44 -30.31 -19.37
C ASP A 130 -6.86 -29.66 -18.08
N LEU A 131 -7.33 -30.06 -16.88
CA LEU A 131 -6.78 -29.56 -15.65
C LEU A 131 -5.27 -29.80 -15.55
N ALA A 132 -4.53 -28.74 -15.27
CA ALA A 132 -3.09 -28.81 -15.02
C ALA A 132 -2.76 -29.71 -13.82
N PRO A 133 -1.54 -30.24 -13.71
CA PRO A 133 -1.06 -30.94 -12.53
C PRO A 133 -1.29 -30.10 -11.26
N GLY A 134 -1.78 -30.74 -10.19
CA GLY A 134 -2.21 -30.07 -8.96
C GLY A 134 -3.59 -29.41 -9.03
N GLY A 135 -4.28 -29.46 -10.17
CA GLY A 135 -5.66 -29.02 -10.31
C GLY A 135 -6.66 -30.02 -9.69
N TYR A 136 -7.85 -29.55 -9.34
CA TYR A 136 -8.84 -30.36 -8.62
C TYR A 136 -10.28 -29.93 -8.89
N ARG A 137 -11.21 -30.79 -8.43
CA ARG A 137 -12.65 -30.53 -8.43
C ARG A 137 -13.25 -30.86 -7.09
N ILE A 138 -14.24 -30.07 -6.65
CA ILE A 138 -15.07 -30.36 -5.49
C ILE A 138 -16.53 -30.20 -5.86
N GLY A 139 -17.37 -31.12 -5.40
CA GLY A 139 -18.80 -30.99 -5.46
C GLY A 139 -19.42 -31.33 -4.10
N ALA A 140 -20.37 -30.50 -3.64
CA ALA A 140 -21.13 -30.76 -2.44
C ALA A 140 -22.63 -30.59 -2.71
N GLY A 141 -23.45 -31.57 -2.24
CA GLY A 141 -24.88 -31.58 -2.46
C GLY A 141 -25.49 -32.97 -2.24
N ARG A 142 -26.63 -33.28 -2.87
CA ARG A 142 -27.30 -34.58 -2.71
C ARG A 142 -27.05 -35.46 -3.93
N VAL A 143 -26.64 -36.71 -3.69
CA VAL A 143 -26.48 -37.78 -4.70
C VAL A 143 -27.23 -39.02 -4.26
N GLY A 144 -28.19 -39.49 -5.05
CA GLY A 144 -29.00 -40.68 -4.74
C GLY A 144 -29.72 -40.56 -3.40
N GLY A 145 -30.19 -39.37 -3.05
CA GLY A 145 -30.89 -39.10 -1.80
C GLY A 145 -29.99 -38.89 -0.57
N ARG A 146 -28.67 -39.01 -0.69
CA ARG A 146 -27.68 -38.82 0.40
C ARG A 146 -26.89 -37.54 0.25
N ASP A 147 -26.63 -36.89 1.37
CA ASP A 147 -25.73 -35.75 1.44
C ASP A 147 -24.30 -36.22 1.10
N THR A 148 -23.67 -35.61 0.10
CA THR A 148 -22.42 -36.11 -0.48
C THR A 148 -21.47 -34.94 -0.76
N VAL A 149 -20.20 -35.14 -0.43
CA VAL A 149 -19.07 -34.28 -0.82
C VAL A 149 -18.08 -35.13 -1.61
N ALA A 150 -17.74 -34.72 -2.81
CA ALA A 150 -16.81 -35.42 -3.67
C ALA A 150 -15.61 -34.55 -4.01
N LEU A 151 -14.41 -35.10 -3.88
CA LEU A 151 -13.13 -34.49 -4.18
C LEU A 151 -12.38 -35.35 -5.18
N ASP A 152 -11.83 -34.72 -6.21
CA ASP A 152 -10.99 -35.36 -7.22
C ASP A 152 -9.87 -34.41 -7.65
N GLY A 153 -8.67 -34.92 -7.91
CA GLY A 153 -7.49 -34.14 -8.22
C GLY A 153 -6.65 -34.72 -9.36
N VAL A 154 -5.82 -33.88 -9.96
CA VAL A 154 -4.80 -34.30 -10.93
C VAL A 154 -3.53 -34.63 -10.16
N GLY A 155 -3.25 -35.93 -10.01
CA GLY A 155 -2.17 -36.46 -9.17
C GLY A 155 -2.46 -36.29 -7.66
N GLU A 156 -1.45 -36.60 -6.88
CA GLU A 156 -1.51 -36.52 -5.40
C GLU A 156 -1.70 -35.07 -4.93
N ASP A 157 -0.98 -34.12 -5.53
CA ASP A 157 -1.08 -32.68 -5.19
C ASP A 157 -2.48 -32.13 -5.38
N GLY A 158 -3.18 -32.53 -6.46
CA GLY A 158 -4.53 -32.03 -6.75
C GLY A 158 -5.54 -32.44 -5.67
N LEU A 159 -5.50 -33.68 -5.20
CA LEU A 159 -6.39 -34.15 -4.14
C LEU A 159 -6.09 -33.46 -2.82
N PHE A 160 -4.80 -33.24 -2.50
CA PHE A 160 -4.37 -32.47 -1.32
C PHE A 160 -4.87 -31.00 -1.37
N HIS A 161 -4.74 -30.34 -2.52
CA HIS A 161 -5.26 -28.99 -2.72
C HIS A 161 -6.79 -28.92 -2.56
N ALA A 162 -7.52 -29.94 -3.01
CA ALA A 162 -8.95 -30.06 -2.79
C ALA A 162 -9.29 -30.13 -1.30
N ALA A 163 -8.53 -30.90 -0.52
CA ALA A 163 -8.69 -30.99 0.93
C ALA A 163 -8.45 -29.64 1.64
N GLN A 164 -7.44 -28.86 1.20
CA GLN A 164 -7.20 -27.52 1.73
C GLN A 164 -8.33 -26.53 1.41
N THR A 165 -8.95 -26.65 0.25
CA THR A 165 -10.16 -25.89 -0.08
C THR A 165 -11.36 -26.35 0.74
N LEU A 166 -11.57 -27.65 0.92
CA LEU A 166 -12.63 -28.17 1.75
C LEU A 166 -12.57 -27.62 3.18
N ARG A 167 -11.38 -27.47 3.75
CA ARG A 167 -11.18 -26.88 5.08
C ARG A 167 -11.80 -25.48 5.22
N GLN A 168 -11.72 -24.65 4.16
CA GLN A 168 -12.26 -23.30 4.13
C GLN A 168 -13.77 -23.26 3.80
N LEU A 169 -14.31 -24.33 3.24
CA LEU A 169 -15.75 -24.46 2.90
C LEU A 169 -16.62 -24.84 4.10
N VAL A 170 -16.01 -25.35 5.18
CA VAL A 170 -16.75 -25.68 6.42
C VAL A 170 -17.11 -24.38 7.14
N GLY A 171 -18.39 -24.10 7.23
CA GLY A 171 -18.94 -22.93 7.92
C GLY A 171 -20.10 -23.29 8.84
N GLU A 172 -20.72 -22.28 9.41
CA GLU A 172 -21.90 -22.42 10.28
C GLU A 172 -23.14 -21.85 9.61
N ASP A 173 -24.30 -22.42 9.91
CA ASP A 173 -25.58 -21.83 9.58
C ASP A 173 -25.99 -20.76 10.62
N ALA A 174 -27.10 -20.09 10.39
CA ALA A 174 -27.65 -19.09 11.33
C ALA A 174 -27.97 -19.62 12.73
N ARG A 175 -27.96 -20.96 12.94
CA ARG A 175 -28.17 -21.63 14.23
C ARG A 175 -26.87 -22.19 14.82
N GLY A 176 -25.72 -21.84 14.26
CA GLY A 176 -24.39 -22.30 14.69
C GLY A 176 -24.09 -23.77 14.35
N ARG A 177 -24.87 -24.41 13.45
CA ARG A 177 -24.62 -25.81 13.05
C ARG A 177 -23.62 -25.85 11.89
N ARG A 178 -22.61 -26.71 11.98
CA ARG A 178 -21.59 -26.90 10.95
C ARG A 178 -22.20 -27.45 9.66
N ARG A 179 -21.79 -26.88 8.51
CA ARG A 179 -22.22 -27.32 7.18
C ARG A 179 -21.18 -26.99 6.13
N ILE A 180 -21.26 -27.69 5.01
CA ILE A 180 -20.55 -27.33 3.77
C ILE A 180 -21.61 -26.78 2.81
N PRO A 181 -21.43 -25.61 2.18
CA PRO A 181 -22.41 -25.07 1.22
C PRO A 181 -22.56 -26.02 0.03
N GLY A 182 -23.73 -26.05 -0.59
CA GLY A 182 -23.92 -26.69 -1.88
C GLY A 182 -23.07 -25.95 -2.94
N ILE A 183 -22.07 -26.62 -3.50
CA ILE A 183 -21.03 -25.93 -4.27
C ILE A 183 -20.46 -26.84 -5.39
N ALA A 184 -20.01 -26.20 -6.47
CA ALA A 184 -19.19 -26.79 -7.49
C ALA A 184 -17.92 -25.94 -7.70
N VAL A 185 -16.77 -26.57 -7.52
CA VAL A 185 -15.43 -25.97 -7.69
C VAL A 185 -14.68 -26.72 -8.79
N ARG A 186 -14.02 -25.98 -9.67
CA ARG A 186 -13.02 -26.48 -10.63
C ARG A 186 -11.85 -25.52 -10.60
N ASP A 187 -10.69 -26.00 -10.19
CA ASP A 187 -9.58 -25.14 -9.80
C ASP A 187 -8.21 -25.73 -10.19
N TRP A 188 -7.25 -24.87 -10.50
CA TRP A 188 -5.88 -25.26 -10.88
C TRP A 188 -4.90 -24.10 -10.67
N PRO A 189 -3.60 -24.40 -10.44
CA PRO A 189 -2.58 -23.36 -10.26
C PRO A 189 -2.28 -22.60 -11.57
N GLY A 190 -2.11 -21.28 -11.48
CA GLY A 190 -1.61 -20.44 -12.56
C GLY A 190 -0.11 -20.64 -12.80
N THR A 191 0.67 -20.80 -11.73
CA THR A 191 2.12 -21.09 -11.76
C THR A 191 2.35 -22.53 -11.27
N ALA A 192 3.01 -23.35 -12.06
CA ALA A 192 3.24 -24.76 -11.72
C ALA A 192 4.10 -24.93 -10.45
N VAL A 193 5.20 -24.20 -10.34
CA VAL A 193 6.09 -24.20 -9.17
C VAL A 193 6.00 -22.82 -8.51
N ARG A 194 5.57 -22.78 -7.25
CA ARG A 194 5.29 -21.55 -6.50
C ARG A 194 5.62 -21.73 -5.03
N GLY A 195 6.17 -20.68 -4.40
CA GLY A 195 6.56 -20.81 -3.02
C GLY A 195 7.44 -19.69 -2.53
N LEU A 196 8.31 -20.04 -1.61
CA LEU A 196 9.18 -19.07 -0.96
C LEU A 196 10.65 -19.49 -0.95
N THR A 197 11.51 -18.49 -0.74
CA THR A 197 12.94 -18.65 -0.49
C THR A 197 13.28 -18.09 0.90
N GLU A 198 13.97 -18.87 1.71
CA GLU A 198 14.68 -18.38 2.90
C GLU A 198 16.10 -17.97 2.45
N SER A 199 16.26 -16.69 2.01
CA SER A 199 17.51 -16.20 1.39
C SER A 199 18.13 -14.98 2.09
N PHE A 200 17.46 -14.43 3.09
CA PHE A 200 17.92 -13.22 3.80
C PHE A 200 19.26 -13.46 4.52
N TYR A 201 20.00 -12.38 4.69
CA TYR A 201 21.16 -12.30 5.58
C TYR A 201 20.74 -12.06 7.02
N GLY A 202 21.51 -12.57 7.99
CA GLY A 202 21.20 -12.52 9.41
C GLY A 202 20.86 -13.90 9.97
N ARG A 203 20.31 -13.92 11.18
CA ARG A 203 20.02 -15.17 11.88
C ARG A 203 18.99 -16.02 11.12
N PRO A 204 19.38 -17.23 10.64
CA PRO A 204 18.47 -18.13 9.97
C PRO A 204 17.30 -18.56 10.86
N TRP A 205 16.17 -18.91 10.26
CA TRP A 205 15.02 -19.46 10.97
C TRP A 205 15.38 -20.72 11.75
N THR A 206 14.73 -20.93 12.87
CA THR A 206 14.83 -22.19 13.64
C THR A 206 14.14 -23.34 12.90
N LEU A 207 14.43 -24.59 13.28
CA LEU A 207 13.72 -25.74 12.72
C LEU A 207 12.21 -25.62 12.92
N GLN A 208 11.76 -25.26 14.11
CA GLN A 208 10.34 -25.13 14.44
C GLN A 208 9.65 -24.11 13.52
N GLN A 209 10.25 -22.93 13.33
CA GLN A 209 9.73 -21.89 12.43
C GLN A 209 9.63 -22.39 10.97
N ARG A 210 10.63 -23.14 10.49
CA ARG A 210 10.59 -23.77 9.16
C ARG A 210 9.48 -24.80 9.03
N LEU A 211 9.26 -25.65 10.05
CA LEU A 211 8.18 -26.63 10.06
C LEU A 211 6.79 -25.96 9.99
N GLU A 212 6.59 -24.91 10.75
CA GLU A 212 5.35 -24.14 10.75
C GLU A 212 5.14 -23.38 9.43
N GLN A 213 6.23 -22.92 8.82
CA GLN A 213 6.18 -22.31 7.50
C GLN A 213 5.75 -23.32 6.41
N LEU A 214 6.20 -24.58 6.52
CA LEU A 214 5.72 -25.65 5.62
C LEU A 214 4.23 -25.94 5.80
N ASP A 215 3.71 -25.91 7.03
CA ASP A 215 2.28 -26.06 7.29
C ASP A 215 1.47 -24.91 6.70
N PHE A 216 1.98 -23.68 6.80
CA PHE A 216 1.41 -22.52 6.11
C PHE A 216 1.43 -22.69 4.58
N MET A 217 2.53 -23.15 4.01
CA MET A 217 2.67 -23.40 2.57
C MET A 217 1.66 -24.43 2.07
N GLY A 218 1.48 -25.54 2.80
CA GLY A 218 0.48 -26.56 2.47
C GLY A 218 -0.94 -25.96 2.44
N ARG A 219 -1.31 -25.17 3.48
CA ARG A 219 -2.62 -24.53 3.55
C ARG A 219 -2.89 -23.54 2.42
N THR A 220 -1.84 -22.85 1.96
CA THR A 220 -1.90 -21.83 0.89
C THR A 220 -1.52 -22.41 -0.48
N LYS A 221 -1.44 -23.74 -0.61
CA LYS A 221 -1.19 -24.47 -1.86
C LYS A 221 0.14 -24.09 -2.54
N GLN A 222 1.14 -23.63 -1.77
CA GLN A 222 2.51 -23.45 -2.23
C GLN A 222 3.23 -24.81 -2.24
N ASN A 223 4.15 -25.05 -3.19
CA ASN A 223 4.76 -26.37 -3.39
C ASN A 223 6.31 -26.35 -3.48
N ARG A 224 6.95 -25.20 -3.27
CA ARG A 224 8.41 -25.09 -3.30
C ARG A 224 8.94 -24.25 -2.14
N TYR A 225 9.75 -24.85 -1.28
CA TYR A 225 10.56 -24.18 -0.27
C TYR A 225 12.03 -24.23 -0.69
N LEU A 226 12.65 -23.09 -0.98
CA LEU A 226 14.08 -23.01 -1.30
C LEU A 226 14.86 -22.59 -0.04
N TYR A 227 15.67 -23.50 0.45
CA TYR A 227 16.61 -23.27 1.55
C TYR A 227 17.88 -22.60 1.02
N ALA A 228 18.06 -21.32 1.29
CA ALA A 228 19.17 -20.51 0.82
C ALA A 228 19.65 -19.43 1.81
N PRO A 229 19.65 -19.64 3.16
CA PRO A 229 20.05 -18.60 4.11
C PRO A 229 21.40 -18.00 3.80
N GLY A 230 21.51 -16.67 3.81
CA GLY A 230 22.73 -15.91 3.52
C GLY A 230 23.89 -16.25 4.47
N ASP A 231 23.60 -16.58 5.72
CA ASP A 231 24.60 -16.85 6.76
C ASP A 231 24.82 -18.34 7.05
N ASP A 232 24.40 -19.27 6.17
CA ASP A 232 24.74 -20.69 6.32
C ASP A 232 26.10 -21.00 5.67
N PRO A 233 27.16 -21.24 6.46
CA PRO A 233 28.50 -21.48 5.92
C PRO A 233 28.61 -22.78 5.13
N TYR A 234 27.78 -23.80 5.42
CA TYR A 234 27.88 -25.13 4.78
C TYR A 234 27.29 -25.14 3.35
N ARG A 235 26.63 -24.07 2.93
CA ARG A 235 26.24 -23.85 1.53
C ARG A 235 27.13 -22.84 0.79
N GLN A 236 28.04 -22.17 1.51
CA GLN A 236 28.99 -21.16 1.02
C GLN A 236 30.45 -21.61 1.29
N ALA A 237 31.23 -20.84 2.04
CA ALA A 237 32.68 -21.06 2.27
C ALA A 237 33.04 -22.48 2.72
N ARG A 238 32.19 -23.16 3.48
CA ARG A 238 32.39 -24.54 3.95
C ARG A 238 31.60 -25.58 3.15
N TRP A 239 31.28 -25.30 1.89
CA TRP A 239 30.41 -26.14 1.06
C TRP A 239 30.95 -27.59 0.88
N ARG A 240 32.25 -27.75 0.97
CA ARG A 240 32.91 -29.10 0.87
C ARG A 240 32.65 -29.97 2.09
N GLU A 241 32.27 -29.36 3.24
CA GLU A 241 32.07 -30.10 4.48
C GLU A 241 30.64 -30.64 4.58
N ALA A 242 30.47 -31.74 5.27
CA ALA A 242 29.15 -32.27 5.59
C ALA A 242 28.50 -31.42 6.69
N TYR A 243 27.21 -31.24 6.63
CA TYR A 243 26.47 -30.66 7.74
C TYR A 243 26.66 -31.45 9.04
N PRO A 244 26.74 -30.81 10.21
CA PRO A 244 26.74 -31.47 11.50
C PRO A 244 25.55 -32.41 11.71
N ALA A 245 25.70 -33.45 12.54
CA ALA A 245 24.68 -34.48 12.75
C ALA A 245 23.31 -33.90 13.13
N GLY A 246 23.27 -32.90 14.03
CA GLY A 246 22.01 -32.22 14.41
C GLY A 246 21.33 -31.49 13.24
N GLN A 247 22.12 -30.84 12.38
CA GLN A 247 21.55 -30.16 11.20
C GLN A 247 21.08 -31.18 10.15
N ARG A 248 21.75 -32.31 9.98
CA ARG A 248 21.28 -33.41 9.11
C ARG A 248 19.95 -33.99 9.62
N ALA A 249 19.79 -34.14 10.93
CA ALA A 249 18.50 -34.55 11.52
C ALA A 249 17.42 -33.52 11.29
N ALA A 250 17.75 -32.23 11.42
CA ALA A 250 16.82 -31.11 11.12
C ALA A 250 16.38 -31.13 9.65
N PHE A 251 17.29 -31.38 8.69
CA PHE A 251 16.90 -31.52 7.27
C PHE A 251 15.94 -32.70 7.03
N ARG A 252 16.15 -33.84 7.68
CA ARG A 252 15.19 -34.97 7.57
C ARG A 252 13.82 -34.59 8.06
N ALA A 253 13.73 -34.00 9.27
CA ALA A 253 12.47 -33.53 9.82
C ALA A 253 11.79 -32.50 8.90
N LEU A 254 12.56 -31.58 8.31
CA LEU A 254 12.09 -30.57 7.36
C LEU A 254 11.49 -31.23 6.11
N THR A 255 12.22 -32.18 5.48
CA THR A 255 11.77 -32.83 4.26
C THR A 255 10.59 -33.77 4.50
N GLU A 256 10.50 -34.42 5.67
CA GLU A 256 9.34 -35.22 6.07
C GLU A 256 8.09 -34.36 6.28
N ARG A 257 8.21 -33.20 6.95
CA ARG A 257 7.10 -32.26 7.09
C ARG A 257 6.69 -31.69 5.74
N ALA A 258 7.65 -31.36 4.88
CA ALA A 258 7.41 -30.85 3.54
C ALA A 258 6.59 -31.84 2.70
N ALA A 259 6.97 -33.14 2.72
CA ALA A 259 6.23 -34.19 2.03
C ALA A 259 4.78 -34.27 2.46
N ARG A 260 4.49 -34.16 3.77
CA ARG A 260 3.10 -34.15 4.33
C ARG A 260 2.27 -32.96 3.85
N ASN A 261 2.94 -31.87 3.47
CA ASN A 261 2.33 -30.63 2.98
C ASN A 261 2.41 -30.48 1.46
N HIS A 262 2.83 -31.51 0.73
CA HIS A 262 3.05 -31.46 -0.72
C HIS A 262 4.00 -30.33 -1.15
N VAL A 263 5.03 -30.07 -0.34
CA VAL A 263 6.08 -29.08 -0.58
C VAL A 263 7.38 -29.76 -0.90
N THR A 264 7.97 -29.44 -2.03
CA THR A 264 9.32 -29.88 -2.37
C THR A 264 10.35 -28.98 -1.71
N VAL A 265 11.24 -29.53 -0.88
CA VAL A 265 12.41 -28.82 -0.37
C VAL A 265 13.47 -28.76 -1.46
N ALA A 266 13.84 -27.54 -1.83
CA ALA A 266 15.00 -27.24 -2.67
C ALA A 266 16.14 -26.72 -1.79
N TRP A 267 17.37 -27.05 -2.16
CA TRP A 267 18.57 -26.61 -1.45
C TRP A 267 19.48 -25.84 -2.40
N ALA A 268 19.92 -24.65 -2.00
CA ALA A 268 20.83 -23.82 -2.77
C ALA A 268 22.26 -23.97 -2.27
N VAL A 269 23.21 -24.03 -3.19
CA VAL A 269 24.65 -23.95 -2.90
C VAL A 269 25.26 -22.78 -3.64
N ALA A 270 26.04 -21.97 -2.94
CA ALA A 270 26.78 -20.83 -3.47
C ALA A 270 28.28 -21.03 -3.19
N PRO A 271 28.95 -21.93 -3.93
CA PRO A 271 30.35 -22.24 -3.69
C PRO A 271 31.29 -21.09 -4.11
N GLY A 272 30.80 -20.19 -4.95
CA GLY A 272 31.34 -18.90 -5.35
C GLY A 272 32.84 -18.81 -5.45
N PRO A 273 33.46 -17.90 -4.68
CA PRO A 273 34.89 -17.66 -4.73
C PRO A 273 35.77 -18.82 -4.22
N ASP A 274 35.17 -19.85 -3.61
CA ASP A 274 35.93 -21.03 -3.07
C ASP A 274 35.89 -22.23 -4.01
N LEU A 275 35.44 -22.12 -5.25
CA LEU A 275 35.34 -23.20 -6.22
C LEU A 275 36.33 -22.99 -7.37
N CYS A 276 37.21 -23.96 -7.60
CA CYS A 276 37.99 -24.02 -8.83
C CYS A 276 37.11 -24.59 -9.94
N LEU A 277 36.64 -23.72 -10.83
CA LEU A 277 35.58 -24.00 -11.84
C LEU A 277 36.07 -24.95 -12.95
N SER A 278 37.39 -24.99 -13.22
CA SER A 278 38.03 -25.94 -14.16
C SER A 278 38.29 -27.32 -13.55
N SER A 279 38.23 -27.44 -12.21
CA SER A 279 38.64 -28.69 -11.51
C SER A 279 37.53 -29.74 -11.51
N ASP A 280 37.78 -30.91 -12.16
CA ASP A 280 36.87 -32.06 -12.08
C ASP A 280 36.76 -32.59 -10.64
N ALA A 281 37.83 -32.47 -9.85
CA ALA A 281 37.83 -32.90 -8.46
C ALA A 281 36.89 -32.07 -7.59
N ASP A 282 36.82 -30.76 -7.82
CA ASP A 282 35.87 -29.86 -7.11
C ASP A 282 34.45 -30.10 -7.56
N VAL A 283 34.19 -30.27 -8.85
CA VAL A 283 32.86 -30.68 -9.36
C VAL A 283 32.43 -32.02 -8.75
N ALA A 284 33.33 -33.01 -8.66
CA ALA A 284 33.00 -34.27 -8.01
C ALA A 284 32.71 -34.13 -6.50
N ARG A 285 33.39 -33.19 -5.80
CA ARG A 285 33.06 -32.86 -4.39
C ARG A 285 31.69 -32.20 -4.28
N LEU A 286 31.34 -31.28 -5.20
CA LEU A 286 30.04 -30.64 -5.25
C LEU A 286 28.94 -31.68 -5.49
N ASN A 287 29.09 -32.58 -6.44
CA ASN A 287 28.15 -33.67 -6.69
C ASN A 287 27.92 -34.53 -5.44
N ARG A 288 29.01 -34.95 -4.74
CA ARG A 288 28.87 -35.70 -3.47
C ARG A 288 28.12 -34.92 -2.39
N LYS A 289 28.25 -33.58 -2.34
CA LYS A 289 27.45 -32.73 -1.44
C LYS A 289 25.98 -32.78 -1.79
N LEU A 290 25.64 -32.72 -3.09
CA LEU A 290 24.24 -32.83 -3.57
C LEU A 290 23.66 -34.21 -3.26
N ASP A 291 24.45 -35.30 -3.46
CA ASP A 291 24.06 -36.66 -3.10
C ASP A 291 23.74 -36.77 -1.60
N ALA A 292 24.55 -36.14 -0.76
CA ALA A 292 24.33 -36.13 0.68
C ALA A 292 23.02 -35.37 1.04
N MET A 293 22.68 -34.26 0.36
CA MET A 293 21.43 -33.54 0.56
C MET A 293 20.22 -34.33 0.02
N TRP A 294 20.37 -35.01 -1.13
CA TRP A 294 19.34 -35.92 -1.65
C TRP A 294 19.02 -37.04 -0.65
N ALA A 295 20.05 -37.64 -0.02
CA ALA A 295 19.87 -38.67 1.00
C ALA A 295 19.15 -38.14 2.27
N LEU A 296 19.13 -36.84 2.49
CA LEU A 296 18.36 -36.18 3.55
C LEU A 296 16.91 -35.82 3.12
N GLY A 297 16.52 -36.16 1.87
CA GLY A 297 15.16 -35.90 1.37
C GLY A 297 15.00 -34.68 0.50
N VAL A 298 16.04 -33.89 0.23
CA VAL A 298 16.00 -32.78 -0.73
C VAL A 298 15.70 -33.31 -2.14
N ARG A 299 14.85 -32.64 -2.90
CA ARG A 299 14.40 -33.10 -4.22
C ARG A 299 14.58 -32.09 -5.36
N ALA A 300 15.10 -30.90 -5.06
CA ALA A 300 15.45 -29.90 -6.06
C ALA A 300 16.70 -29.13 -5.61
N PHE A 301 17.44 -28.59 -6.56
CA PHE A 301 18.71 -27.94 -6.28
C PHE A 301 18.85 -26.63 -7.05
N GLN A 302 19.54 -25.66 -6.43
CA GLN A 302 19.94 -24.43 -7.07
C GLN A 302 21.43 -24.18 -6.87
N LEU A 303 22.13 -23.92 -7.97
CA LEU A 303 23.53 -23.48 -7.96
C LEU A 303 23.55 -21.95 -8.06
N GLN A 304 24.35 -21.28 -7.24
CA GLN A 304 24.35 -19.83 -7.15
C GLN A 304 25.75 -19.26 -7.36
N PHE A 305 25.87 -18.28 -8.24
CA PHE A 305 27.05 -17.47 -8.49
C PHE A 305 26.72 -15.96 -8.44
N PRO A 306 26.02 -15.45 -7.38
CA PRO A 306 25.79 -14.05 -7.28
C PRO A 306 27.08 -13.30 -6.98
N ASP A 307 27.18 -12.09 -7.51
CA ASP A 307 28.24 -11.11 -7.17
C ASP A 307 29.68 -11.65 -7.30
N VAL A 308 29.91 -12.62 -8.21
CA VAL A 308 31.25 -13.18 -8.47
C VAL A 308 31.95 -12.31 -9.52
N SER A 309 33.25 -12.07 -9.30
CA SER A 309 34.09 -11.35 -10.27
C SER A 309 34.19 -12.12 -11.60
N TYR A 310 34.29 -11.40 -12.71
CA TYR A 310 34.53 -11.99 -14.02
C TYR A 310 36.01 -12.32 -14.30
N SER A 311 36.91 -11.89 -13.42
CA SER A 311 38.36 -11.94 -13.65
C SER A 311 39.17 -12.40 -12.43
N GLU A 312 38.52 -12.51 -11.26
CA GLU A 312 39.16 -12.98 -10.03
C GLU A 312 38.78 -14.46 -9.81
N TRP A 313 39.73 -15.36 -10.11
CA TRP A 313 39.51 -16.79 -10.03
C TRP A 313 40.04 -17.34 -8.70
N HIS A 314 39.43 -18.43 -8.21
CA HIS A 314 39.93 -19.15 -7.03
C HIS A 314 41.25 -19.85 -7.25
N CYS A 315 41.53 -20.29 -8.47
CA CYS A 315 42.75 -21.02 -8.83
C CYS A 315 43.29 -20.57 -10.19
N ASP A 316 44.60 -20.64 -10.37
CA ASP A 316 45.28 -20.25 -11.60
C ASP A 316 44.77 -21.03 -12.83
N ALA A 317 44.43 -22.31 -12.64
CA ALA A 317 43.88 -23.16 -13.68
C ALA A 317 42.59 -22.64 -14.30
N ASP A 318 41.77 -21.88 -13.56
CA ASP A 318 40.56 -21.24 -14.10
C ASP A 318 40.94 -20.10 -15.05
N ALA A 319 41.93 -19.25 -14.68
CA ALA A 319 42.44 -18.20 -15.54
C ALA A 319 43.06 -18.76 -16.82
N GLU A 320 43.85 -19.86 -16.71
CA GLU A 320 44.45 -20.55 -17.86
C GLU A 320 43.39 -21.18 -18.78
N THR A 321 42.35 -21.79 -18.20
CA THR A 321 41.29 -22.49 -18.96
C THR A 321 40.33 -21.56 -19.64
N PHE A 322 39.86 -20.52 -18.94
CA PHE A 322 38.73 -19.66 -19.39
C PHE A 322 39.19 -18.27 -19.83
N GLY A 323 40.36 -17.81 -19.35
CA GLY A 323 40.74 -16.41 -19.54
C GLY A 323 40.08 -15.48 -18.54
N SER A 324 39.67 -14.29 -18.98
CA SER A 324 39.02 -13.29 -18.14
C SER A 324 37.85 -12.58 -18.84
N GLY A 325 37.00 -11.95 -18.05
CA GLY A 325 35.86 -11.16 -18.51
C GLY A 325 34.56 -11.97 -18.58
N PRO A 326 33.47 -11.28 -18.97
CA PRO A 326 32.10 -11.83 -18.83
C PRO A 326 31.87 -13.11 -19.61
N ARG A 327 32.48 -13.29 -20.78
CA ARG A 327 32.36 -14.53 -21.58
C ARG A 327 33.08 -15.72 -20.92
N ALA A 328 34.22 -15.46 -20.32
CA ALA A 328 35.00 -16.47 -19.60
C ALA A 328 34.23 -16.96 -18.36
N ALA A 329 33.70 -16.04 -17.57
CA ALA A 329 32.88 -16.35 -16.42
C ALA A 329 31.62 -17.14 -16.79
N ALA A 330 30.93 -16.76 -17.85
CA ALA A 330 29.76 -17.50 -18.35
C ALA A 330 30.08 -18.94 -18.75
N ALA A 331 31.20 -19.16 -19.47
CA ALA A 331 31.66 -20.50 -19.86
C ALA A 331 32.00 -21.35 -18.65
N ALA A 332 32.68 -20.79 -17.64
CA ALA A 332 33.05 -21.45 -16.40
C ALA A 332 31.81 -21.84 -15.57
N HIS A 333 30.87 -20.92 -15.41
CA HIS A 333 29.61 -21.19 -14.70
C HIS A 333 28.76 -22.24 -15.41
N ALA A 334 28.65 -22.17 -16.75
CA ALA A 334 27.93 -23.16 -17.55
C ALA A 334 28.58 -24.57 -17.46
N ARG A 335 29.91 -24.65 -17.44
CA ARG A 335 30.62 -25.95 -17.29
C ARG A 335 30.20 -26.65 -16.00
N VAL A 336 30.27 -25.94 -14.88
CA VAL A 336 29.90 -26.53 -13.59
C VAL A 336 28.41 -26.85 -13.54
N ALA A 337 27.54 -25.93 -13.98
CA ALA A 337 26.11 -26.18 -14.00
C ALA A 337 25.71 -27.38 -14.87
N ASN A 338 26.30 -27.52 -16.05
CA ASN A 338 26.04 -28.64 -16.94
C ASN A 338 26.52 -29.99 -16.32
N ALA A 339 27.70 -30.00 -15.68
CA ALA A 339 28.23 -31.19 -15.01
C ALA A 339 27.32 -31.60 -13.81
N VAL A 340 26.86 -30.64 -13.02
CA VAL A 340 25.88 -30.86 -11.94
C VAL A 340 24.56 -31.37 -12.48
N ALA A 341 24.01 -30.77 -13.53
CA ALA A 341 22.74 -31.18 -14.12
C ALA A 341 22.82 -32.60 -14.68
N ALA A 342 23.95 -32.95 -15.36
CA ALA A 342 24.18 -34.29 -15.88
C ALA A 342 24.29 -35.35 -14.75
N HIS A 343 24.99 -35.00 -13.64
CA HIS A 343 25.06 -35.85 -12.45
C HIS A 343 23.69 -36.11 -11.84
N LEU A 344 22.89 -35.02 -11.62
CA LEU A 344 21.56 -35.15 -11.05
C LEU A 344 20.63 -36.00 -11.92
N ALA A 345 20.68 -35.83 -13.24
CA ALA A 345 19.91 -36.65 -14.17
C ALA A 345 20.28 -38.15 -14.15
N ALA A 346 21.56 -38.44 -13.99
CA ALA A 346 22.06 -39.82 -13.96
C ALA A 346 21.85 -40.50 -12.58
N ALA A 347 22.19 -39.81 -11.49
CA ALA A 347 22.15 -40.37 -10.14
C ALA A 347 20.80 -40.25 -9.45
N HIS A 348 20.02 -39.20 -9.79
CA HIS A 348 18.77 -38.83 -9.13
C HIS A 348 17.66 -38.49 -10.13
N PRO A 349 17.17 -39.48 -10.91
CA PRO A 349 16.19 -39.21 -12.01
C PRO A 349 14.87 -38.63 -11.56
N GLY A 350 14.56 -38.58 -10.25
CA GLY A 350 13.42 -37.90 -9.68
C GLY A 350 13.68 -36.45 -9.23
N SER A 351 14.88 -35.92 -9.48
CA SER A 351 15.22 -34.55 -9.17
C SER A 351 14.45 -33.57 -10.04
N GLY A 352 14.01 -32.44 -9.46
CA GLY A 352 13.56 -31.30 -10.24
C GLY A 352 14.69 -30.74 -11.11
N ALA A 353 14.34 -30.00 -12.17
CA ALA A 353 15.32 -29.30 -13.00
C ALA A 353 16.26 -28.45 -12.15
N LEU A 354 17.57 -28.49 -12.45
CA LEU A 354 18.54 -27.64 -11.80
C LEU A 354 18.23 -26.18 -12.10
N SER A 355 18.22 -25.33 -11.07
CA SER A 355 18.15 -23.90 -11.20
C SER A 355 19.53 -23.26 -11.02
N LEU A 356 19.88 -22.31 -11.86
CA LEU A 356 21.11 -21.54 -11.77
C LEU A 356 20.77 -20.09 -11.45
N LEU A 357 21.30 -19.53 -10.34
CA LEU A 357 21.35 -18.10 -10.12
C LEU A 357 22.69 -17.58 -10.68
N PRO A 358 22.68 -16.86 -11.80
CA PRO A 358 23.92 -16.43 -12.48
C PRO A 358 24.50 -15.17 -11.82
N ALA A 359 25.69 -14.73 -12.23
CA ALA A 359 26.27 -13.46 -11.77
C ALA A 359 25.41 -12.24 -12.17
N GLU A 360 24.80 -12.29 -13.36
CA GLU A 360 23.88 -11.25 -13.83
C GLU A 360 22.41 -11.67 -13.66
N TYR A 361 21.95 -11.76 -12.42
CA TYR A 361 20.63 -12.28 -12.05
C TYR A 361 19.49 -11.26 -12.09
N TYR A 362 19.74 -10.00 -12.45
CA TYR A 362 18.75 -8.93 -12.59
C TYR A 362 18.93 -8.17 -13.91
N GLU A 363 18.00 -7.27 -14.28
CA GLU A 363 17.84 -6.61 -15.58
C GLU A 363 17.32 -7.56 -16.69
N ASP A 364 16.86 -6.99 -17.81
CA ASP A 364 16.24 -7.72 -18.92
C ASP A 364 17.01 -7.62 -20.23
N GLY A 365 18.11 -6.84 -20.26
CA GLY A 365 18.93 -6.63 -21.43
C GLY A 365 19.87 -7.78 -21.79
N THR A 366 20.35 -7.80 -23.02
CA THR A 366 21.35 -8.75 -23.50
C THR A 366 22.76 -8.23 -23.21
N THR A 367 23.59 -9.04 -22.55
CA THR A 367 25.01 -8.77 -22.27
C THR A 367 25.91 -9.81 -22.90
N ASP A 368 27.23 -9.60 -22.86
CA ASP A 368 28.20 -10.62 -23.32
C ASP A 368 28.17 -11.85 -22.43
N TYR A 369 27.98 -11.68 -21.11
CA TYR A 369 27.82 -12.77 -20.16
C TYR A 369 26.56 -13.59 -20.49
N ARG A 370 25.40 -12.96 -20.61
CA ARG A 370 24.12 -13.64 -20.85
C ARG A 370 24.10 -14.37 -22.20
N ARG A 371 24.64 -13.76 -23.26
CA ARG A 371 24.76 -14.42 -24.57
C ARG A 371 25.65 -15.67 -24.50
N ALA A 372 26.81 -15.56 -23.83
CA ALA A 372 27.73 -16.70 -23.68
C ALA A 372 27.13 -17.79 -22.79
N LEU A 373 26.44 -17.42 -21.71
CA LEU A 373 25.74 -18.36 -20.83
C LEU A 373 24.62 -19.09 -21.59
N ALA A 374 23.77 -18.37 -22.31
CA ALA A 374 22.68 -18.93 -23.12
C ALA A 374 23.17 -19.95 -24.15
N ALA A 375 24.34 -19.70 -24.77
CA ALA A 375 24.93 -20.62 -25.75
C ALA A 375 25.58 -21.85 -25.12
N ALA A 376 26.09 -21.76 -23.90
CA ALA A 376 26.88 -22.82 -23.25
C ALA A 376 26.08 -23.67 -22.27
N LEU A 377 24.98 -23.16 -21.71
CA LEU A 377 24.19 -23.84 -20.68
C LEU A 377 23.28 -24.90 -21.30
N ALA A 378 23.19 -26.08 -20.67
CA ALA A 378 22.36 -27.18 -21.13
C ALA A 378 20.85 -26.81 -21.11
N PRO A 379 20.04 -27.17 -22.12
CA PRO A 379 18.66 -26.69 -22.31
C PRO A 379 17.70 -26.95 -21.15
N GLY A 380 17.93 -28.01 -20.35
CA GLY A 380 17.06 -28.36 -19.22
C GLY A 380 17.29 -27.53 -17.95
N ILE A 381 18.31 -26.69 -17.91
CA ILE A 381 18.63 -25.86 -16.73
C ILE A 381 17.75 -24.60 -16.74
N GLN A 382 17.18 -24.27 -15.58
CA GLN A 382 16.40 -23.05 -15.36
C GLN A 382 17.30 -21.93 -14.86
N VAL A 383 17.02 -20.67 -15.21
CA VAL A 383 17.81 -19.52 -14.76
C VAL A 383 16.97 -18.70 -13.77
N ALA A 384 17.52 -18.46 -12.60
CA ALA A 384 16.88 -17.60 -11.60
C ALA A 384 17.15 -16.12 -11.91
N TRP A 385 16.09 -15.32 -11.82
CA TRP A 385 16.07 -13.91 -12.18
C TRP A 385 15.21 -13.13 -11.19
N THR A 386 15.71 -11.99 -10.68
CA THR A 386 14.99 -11.19 -9.67
C THR A 386 14.10 -10.08 -10.25
N GLY A 387 14.17 -9.84 -11.54
CA GLY A 387 13.50 -8.72 -12.19
C GLY A 387 14.50 -7.70 -12.76
N VAL A 388 14.00 -6.52 -13.14
CA VAL A 388 14.86 -5.43 -13.69
C VAL A 388 15.71 -4.71 -12.63
N GLY A 389 15.74 -5.21 -11.43
CA GLY A 389 16.61 -4.78 -10.33
C GLY A 389 16.71 -5.90 -9.31
N VAL A 390 17.61 -5.76 -8.33
CA VAL A 390 17.74 -6.72 -7.23
C VAL A 390 16.44 -6.79 -6.41
N VAL A 391 15.83 -5.63 -6.12
CA VAL A 391 14.52 -5.49 -5.47
C VAL A 391 13.64 -4.60 -6.35
N PRO A 392 13.01 -5.15 -7.40
CA PRO A 392 12.29 -4.35 -8.38
C PRO A 392 10.95 -3.86 -7.83
N LYS A 393 10.59 -2.61 -8.16
CA LYS A 393 9.27 -2.06 -7.86
C LYS A 393 8.17 -2.77 -8.66
N THR A 394 8.45 -3.06 -9.93
CA THR A 394 7.52 -3.71 -10.86
C THR A 394 8.25 -4.78 -11.67
N ILE A 395 7.52 -5.82 -12.05
CA ILE A 395 7.95 -6.83 -13.03
C ILE A 395 6.82 -7.00 -14.03
N SER A 396 7.05 -6.62 -15.29
CA SER A 396 6.06 -6.79 -16.36
C SER A 396 6.26 -8.08 -17.15
N GLY A 397 5.21 -8.51 -17.85
CA GLY A 397 5.31 -9.65 -18.77
C GLY A 397 6.31 -9.40 -19.91
N SER A 398 6.47 -8.16 -20.38
CA SER A 398 7.46 -7.81 -21.40
C SER A 398 8.90 -7.90 -20.88
N GLN A 399 9.15 -7.49 -19.64
CA GLN A 399 10.46 -7.63 -18.99
C GLN A 399 10.84 -9.10 -18.80
N LEU A 400 9.89 -9.93 -18.34
CA LEU A 400 10.10 -11.39 -18.25
C LEU A 400 10.43 -12.00 -19.63
N ALA A 401 9.71 -11.61 -20.66
CA ALA A 401 9.93 -12.10 -22.02
C ALA A 401 11.31 -11.67 -22.57
N ALA A 402 11.73 -10.44 -22.32
CA ALA A 402 13.04 -9.92 -22.72
C ALA A 402 14.18 -10.65 -21.98
N ALA A 403 14.07 -10.83 -20.66
CA ALA A 403 15.04 -11.59 -19.87
C ALA A 403 15.12 -13.04 -20.32
N ARG A 404 13.96 -13.69 -20.60
CA ARG A 404 13.89 -15.04 -21.13
C ARG A 404 14.58 -15.17 -22.50
N ALA A 405 14.43 -14.17 -23.36
CA ALA A 405 15.11 -14.14 -24.66
C ALA A 405 16.64 -13.93 -24.48
N ALA A 406 17.05 -13.08 -23.51
CA ALA A 406 18.47 -12.82 -23.24
C ALA A 406 19.20 -14.03 -22.67
N PHE A 407 18.56 -14.81 -21.79
CA PHE A 407 19.13 -16.03 -21.20
C PHE A 407 18.91 -17.30 -22.03
N GLY A 408 17.95 -17.32 -22.96
CA GLY A 408 17.62 -18.49 -23.76
C GLY A 408 17.05 -19.68 -23.00
N HIS A 409 16.71 -19.53 -21.71
CA HIS A 409 16.29 -20.59 -20.79
C HIS A 409 14.97 -20.27 -20.08
N PRO A 410 14.24 -21.27 -19.52
CA PRO A 410 13.12 -21.02 -18.66
C PRO A 410 13.54 -20.27 -17.40
N LEU A 411 12.80 -19.23 -17.02
CA LEU A 411 13.14 -18.38 -15.88
C LEU A 411 12.41 -18.81 -14.59
N VAL A 412 13.16 -18.88 -13.50
CA VAL A 412 12.64 -18.88 -12.14
C VAL A 412 12.59 -17.42 -11.68
N THR A 413 11.41 -16.85 -11.52
CA THR A 413 11.27 -15.52 -10.91
C THR A 413 11.53 -15.64 -9.42
N ALA A 414 12.72 -15.20 -8.99
CA ALA A 414 13.17 -15.13 -7.61
C ALA A 414 12.92 -13.70 -7.08
N ASP A 415 11.70 -13.45 -6.63
CA ASP A 415 11.26 -12.11 -6.29
C ASP A 415 11.71 -11.71 -4.88
N ASN A 416 12.53 -10.67 -4.77
CA ASN A 416 13.03 -10.16 -3.50
C ASN A 416 11.99 -9.30 -2.76
N TYR A 417 10.80 -9.87 -2.56
CA TYR A 417 9.73 -9.34 -1.71
C TYR A 417 9.09 -10.50 -0.94
N PRO A 418 8.89 -10.39 0.38
CA PRO A 418 9.06 -9.22 1.26
C PRO A 418 10.42 -9.10 1.98
N VAL A 419 11.49 -9.71 1.52
CA VAL A 419 12.80 -9.68 2.22
C VAL A 419 13.17 -8.27 2.71
N ASN A 420 13.71 -8.18 3.92
CA ASN A 420 13.96 -6.89 4.61
C ASN A 420 15.38 -6.73 5.18
N ASP A 421 16.30 -7.61 4.83
CA ASP A 421 17.69 -7.58 5.32
C ASP A 421 18.46 -6.32 4.91
N TYR A 422 18.13 -5.72 3.76
CA TYR A 422 18.66 -4.43 3.32
C TYR A 422 18.06 -3.21 4.08
N ALA A 423 17.02 -3.43 4.89
CA ALA A 423 16.34 -2.39 5.68
C ALA A 423 15.91 -2.96 7.05
N PRO A 424 16.86 -3.37 7.92
CA PRO A 424 16.57 -4.15 9.13
C PRO A 424 15.70 -3.43 10.17
N GLY A 425 15.60 -2.10 10.09
CA GLY A 425 14.66 -1.31 10.90
C GLY A 425 13.22 -1.33 10.41
N ARG A 426 12.92 -2.00 9.29
CA ARG A 426 11.59 -2.08 8.69
C ARG A 426 11.11 -3.51 8.51
N ILE A 427 9.80 -3.67 8.50
CA ILE A 427 9.11 -4.89 8.04
C ILE A 427 8.18 -4.51 6.88
N PHE A 428 7.92 -5.46 5.98
CA PHE A 428 7.15 -5.23 4.77
C PHE A 428 5.91 -6.12 4.78
N LEU A 429 4.81 -5.59 5.36
CA LEU A 429 3.57 -6.33 5.55
C LEU A 429 2.49 -6.00 4.51
N GLY A 430 2.81 -5.20 3.49
CA GLY A 430 1.90 -4.86 2.41
C GLY A 430 1.57 -6.05 1.49
N PRO A 431 0.52 -5.97 0.67
CA PRO A 431 0.19 -7.00 -0.30
C PRO A 431 1.19 -7.06 -1.46
N TYR A 432 1.27 -8.20 -2.12
CA TYR A 432 2.08 -8.38 -3.33
C TYR A 432 1.47 -7.65 -4.51
N THR A 433 2.20 -6.71 -5.10
CA THR A 433 1.71 -5.89 -6.23
C THR A 433 2.82 -5.52 -7.20
N GLY A 434 2.45 -4.89 -8.31
CA GLY A 434 3.41 -4.45 -9.32
C GLY A 434 3.96 -5.57 -10.19
N ARG A 435 3.34 -6.75 -10.19
CA ARG A 435 3.69 -7.87 -11.08
C ARG A 435 2.51 -8.17 -11.98
N ASP A 436 2.77 -8.23 -13.27
CA ASP A 436 1.75 -8.61 -14.25
C ASP A 436 1.38 -10.09 -14.10
N GLY A 437 0.12 -10.45 -14.39
CA GLY A 437 -0.31 -11.85 -14.38
C GLY A 437 0.52 -12.75 -15.28
N ALA A 438 1.03 -12.21 -16.39
CA ALA A 438 1.95 -12.89 -17.31
C ALA A 438 3.27 -13.33 -16.64
N VAL A 439 3.68 -12.69 -15.55
CA VAL A 439 4.87 -13.11 -14.78
C VAL A 439 4.60 -14.45 -14.08
N ALA A 440 3.45 -14.60 -13.46
CA ALA A 440 3.05 -15.85 -12.82
C ALA A 440 2.85 -16.98 -13.86
N GLU A 441 2.18 -16.67 -14.98
CA GLU A 441 1.89 -17.66 -16.02
C GLU A 441 3.11 -18.04 -16.88
N GLY A 442 4.09 -17.13 -17.01
CA GLY A 442 5.28 -17.30 -17.88
C GLY A 442 6.54 -17.79 -17.17
N SER A 443 6.58 -17.79 -15.84
CA SER A 443 7.73 -18.26 -15.06
C SER A 443 7.70 -19.79 -14.89
N ALA A 444 8.87 -20.43 -14.98
CA ALA A 444 9.05 -21.84 -14.62
C ALA A 444 8.79 -22.09 -13.13
N ALA A 445 9.11 -21.09 -12.30
CA ALA A 445 8.76 -21.03 -10.88
C ALA A 445 8.64 -19.56 -10.45
N LEU A 446 7.78 -19.28 -9.46
CA LEU A 446 7.68 -18.00 -8.76
C LEU A 446 8.00 -18.24 -7.29
N LEU A 447 9.13 -17.72 -6.81
CA LEU A 447 9.61 -17.87 -5.45
C LEU A 447 9.82 -16.49 -4.83
N ALA A 448 9.14 -16.22 -3.73
CA ALA A 448 9.23 -14.95 -3.00
C ALA A 448 10.21 -15.05 -1.84
N SER A 449 11.12 -14.10 -1.72
CA SER A 449 12.10 -14.05 -0.62
C SER A 449 11.46 -13.55 0.66
N ALA A 450 11.46 -14.37 1.70
CA ALA A 450 10.86 -14.09 2.99
C ALA A 450 11.71 -13.11 3.83
N MET A 451 11.07 -12.45 4.82
CA MET A 451 11.76 -11.66 5.85
C MET A 451 12.45 -12.56 6.91
N ALA A 452 13.33 -11.96 7.71
CA ALA A 452 13.89 -12.61 8.90
C ALA A 452 12.81 -13.00 9.93
N GLN A 453 11.63 -12.38 9.88
CA GLN A 453 10.46 -12.63 10.72
C GLN A 453 9.51 -13.64 10.02
N PRO A 454 9.58 -14.95 10.35
CA PRO A 454 8.87 -15.98 9.61
C PRO A 454 7.35 -15.88 9.72
N THR A 455 6.81 -15.66 10.92
CA THR A 455 5.36 -15.59 11.14
C THR A 455 4.77 -14.32 10.51
N ALA A 456 5.44 -13.18 10.65
CA ALA A 456 5.05 -11.93 10.00
C ALA A 456 5.11 -12.01 8.46
N SER A 457 6.08 -12.75 7.91
CA SER A 457 6.20 -13.01 6.46
C SER A 457 4.97 -13.70 5.87
N ARG A 458 4.19 -14.41 6.69
CA ARG A 458 2.97 -15.10 6.21
C ARG A 458 1.93 -14.12 5.65
N ILE A 459 1.87 -12.86 6.11
CA ILE A 459 0.94 -11.87 5.57
C ILE A 459 1.23 -11.58 4.08
N PRO A 460 2.39 -11.07 3.68
CA PRO A 460 2.68 -10.85 2.26
C PRO A 460 2.78 -12.16 1.46
N LEU A 461 3.34 -13.25 2.01
CA LEU A 461 3.47 -14.54 1.33
C LEU A 461 2.13 -15.22 1.05
N PHE A 462 1.09 -14.99 1.85
CA PHE A 462 -0.27 -15.41 1.55
C PHE A 462 -0.76 -14.75 0.25
N THR A 463 -0.48 -13.47 0.09
CA THR A 463 -0.88 -12.72 -1.11
C THR A 463 -0.07 -13.13 -2.34
N VAL A 464 1.19 -13.51 -2.18
CA VAL A 464 2.02 -14.14 -3.24
C VAL A 464 1.41 -15.48 -3.66
N ALA A 465 1.00 -16.31 -2.69
CA ALA A 465 0.37 -17.60 -2.97
C ALA A 465 -0.94 -17.44 -3.77
N ASP A 466 -1.79 -16.47 -3.40
CA ASP A 466 -3.02 -16.15 -4.11
C ASP A 466 -2.75 -15.64 -5.53
N PHE A 467 -1.78 -14.74 -5.69
CA PHE A 467 -1.34 -14.27 -7.01
C PHE A 467 -0.80 -15.40 -7.89
N ALA A 468 0.09 -16.22 -7.37
CA ALA A 468 0.68 -17.34 -8.13
C ALA A 468 -0.34 -18.42 -8.48
N TRP A 469 -1.38 -18.59 -7.66
CA TRP A 469 -2.46 -19.55 -7.89
C TRP A 469 -3.44 -19.06 -8.97
N ASN A 470 -3.94 -17.81 -8.82
CA ASN A 470 -4.93 -17.25 -9.76
C ASN A 470 -4.64 -15.76 -10.06
N PRO A 471 -3.63 -15.46 -10.90
CA PRO A 471 -3.22 -14.09 -11.18
C PRO A 471 -4.33 -13.23 -11.81
N ARG A 472 -5.27 -13.85 -12.53
CA ARG A 472 -6.38 -13.15 -13.21
C ARG A 472 -7.45 -12.64 -12.23
N ALA A 473 -7.75 -13.43 -11.20
CA ALA A 473 -8.74 -13.06 -10.19
C ALA A 473 -8.12 -12.42 -8.94
N TYR A 474 -6.81 -12.28 -8.89
CA TYR A 474 -6.10 -11.70 -7.76
C TYR A 474 -6.55 -10.27 -7.45
N ARG A 475 -6.86 -10.01 -6.19
CA ARG A 475 -7.26 -8.70 -5.66
C ARG A 475 -6.40 -8.40 -4.43
N PRO A 476 -5.35 -7.57 -4.55
CA PRO A 476 -4.33 -7.40 -3.52
C PRO A 476 -4.89 -7.07 -2.14
N GLN A 477 -5.81 -6.12 -2.05
CA GLN A 477 -6.36 -5.68 -0.76
C GLN A 477 -7.31 -6.70 -0.12
N GLU A 478 -8.04 -7.47 -0.91
CA GLU A 478 -8.91 -8.54 -0.41
C GLU A 478 -8.06 -9.71 0.09
N SER A 479 -7.04 -10.11 -0.68
CA SER A 479 -6.09 -11.15 -0.32
C SER A 479 -5.31 -10.77 0.96
N TRP A 480 -4.90 -9.51 1.09
CA TRP A 480 -4.20 -9.00 2.26
C TRP A 480 -5.06 -9.03 3.52
N ARG A 481 -6.34 -8.64 3.43
CA ARG A 481 -7.27 -8.76 4.57
C ARG A 481 -7.45 -10.21 4.99
N ALA A 482 -7.58 -11.12 4.02
CA ALA A 482 -7.68 -12.54 4.28
C ALA A 482 -6.40 -13.11 4.93
N ALA A 483 -5.22 -12.60 4.55
CA ALA A 483 -3.96 -12.97 5.19
C ALA A 483 -3.90 -12.57 6.67
N VAL A 484 -4.38 -11.36 6.99
CA VAL A 484 -4.50 -10.89 8.38
C VAL A 484 -5.52 -11.73 9.15
N ASP A 485 -6.65 -12.09 8.53
CA ASP A 485 -7.67 -12.96 9.11
C ASP A 485 -7.14 -14.39 9.37
N ASP A 486 -6.39 -14.96 8.41
CA ASP A 486 -5.77 -16.29 8.55
C ASP A 486 -4.75 -16.31 9.71
N LEU A 487 -3.92 -15.29 9.80
CA LEU A 487 -2.91 -15.18 10.86
C LEU A 487 -3.54 -14.92 12.24
N ALA A 488 -4.67 -14.21 12.29
CA ALA A 488 -5.43 -13.96 13.51
C ALA A 488 -6.17 -15.21 14.04
N GLY A 489 -6.29 -16.28 13.25
CA GLY A 489 -6.94 -17.52 13.68
C GLY A 489 -8.42 -17.36 14.05
N GLY A 490 -9.10 -16.32 13.55
CA GLY A 490 -10.51 -16.03 13.83
C GLY A 490 -10.74 -15.17 15.08
N ASP A 491 -9.70 -14.79 15.82
CA ASP A 491 -9.81 -13.87 16.96
C ASP A 491 -9.95 -12.41 16.48
N PRO A 492 -11.08 -11.74 16.77
CA PRO A 492 -11.30 -10.37 16.31
C PRO A 492 -10.37 -9.34 16.97
N VAL A 493 -9.90 -9.57 18.19
CA VAL A 493 -8.97 -8.68 18.91
C VAL A 493 -7.57 -8.76 18.30
N VAL A 494 -7.11 -10.00 18.06
CA VAL A 494 -5.83 -10.25 17.38
C VAL A 494 -5.85 -9.68 15.95
N ARG A 495 -6.95 -9.90 15.23
CA ARG A 495 -7.13 -9.36 13.86
C ARG A 495 -7.04 -7.83 13.82
N GLU A 496 -7.70 -7.12 14.74
CA GLU A 496 -7.63 -5.66 14.81
C GLU A 496 -6.19 -5.19 15.05
N ALA A 497 -5.48 -5.82 16.01
CA ALA A 497 -4.11 -5.47 16.31
C ALA A 497 -3.15 -5.77 15.15
N LEU A 498 -3.27 -6.94 14.50
CA LEU A 498 -2.49 -7.28 13.31
C LEU A 498 -2.79 -6.34 12.15
N GLY A 499 -4.05 -5.97 11.94
CA GLY A 499 -4.46 -5.01 10.93
C GLY A 499 -3.85 -3.61 11.17
N ALA A 500 -3.77 -3.18 12.43
CA ALA A 500 -3.13 -1.94 12.81
C ALA A 500 -1.61 -1.98 12.54
N VAL A 501 -0.92 -3.06 12.95
CA VAL A 501 0.52 -3.23 12.67
C VAL A 501 0.77 -3.28 11.16
N ALA A 502 0.11 -4.21 10.45
CA ALA A 502 0.33 -4.39 9.02
C ALA A 502 -0.06 -3.16 8.18
N GLY A 503 -1.03 -2.37 8.64
CA GLY A 503 -1.41 -1.11 7.98
C GLY A 503 -0.40 0.02 8.17
N ASN A 504 0.41 -0.01 9.24
CA ASN A 504 1.47 0.97 9.53
C ASN A 504 2.88 0.48 9.14
N ASP A 505 2.97 -0.70 8.54
CA ASP A 505 4.19 -1.31 8.00
C ASP A 505 3.93 -1.88 6.58
N SER A 506 3.01 -1.24 5.85
CA SER A 506 2.62 -1.67 4.51
C SER A 506 3.52 -1.13 3.41
N ALA A 507 4.18 0.02 3.64
CA ALA A 507 5.01 0.66 2.63
C ALA A 507 6.30 -0.13 2.40
N SER A 508 6.60 -0.36 1.14
CA SER A 508 7.81 -1.04 0.66
C SER A 508 8.22 -0.45 -0.69
N VAL A 509 9.24 -1.04 -1.30
CA VAL A 509 9.62 -0.74 -2.69
C VAL A 509 8.43 -0.89 -3.66
N LEU A 510 7.43 -1.73 -3.35
CA LEU A 510 6.23 -1.90 -4.18
C LEU A 510 5.32 -0.67 -4.22
N GLY A 511 5.58 0.32 -3.39
CA GLY A 511 4.91 1.63 -3.44
C GLY A 511 3.54 1.69 -2.77
N HIS A 512 3.25 0.79 -1.83
CA HIS A 512 2.03 0.89 -1.02
C HIS A 512 2.05 2.14 -0.14
N PRO A 513 0.90 2.81 0.02
CA PRO A 513 0.81 3.95 0.93
C PRO A 513 0.81 3.45 2.38
N GLU A 514 1.70 4.02 3.19
CA GLU A 514 1.77 3.79 4.62
C GLU A 514 0.53 4.32 5.34
N SER A 515 0.05 3.60 6.36
CA SER A 515 -1.04 4.02 7.24
C SER A 515 -2.30 4.50 6.49
N ALA A 516 -2.59 3.91 5.32
CA ALA A 516 -3.67 4.38 4.43
C ALA A 516 -5.04 4.43 5.13
N TYR A 517 -5.30 3.49 6.04
CA TYR A 517 -6.56 3.40 6.78
C TYR A 517 -6.75 4.53 7.81
N LEU A 518 -5.67 5.17 8.30
CA LEU A 518 -5.72 6.30 9.24
C LEU A 518 -6.01 7.64 8.55
N ARG A 519 -5.63 7.79 7.28
CA ARG A 519 -5.76 9.05 6.54
C ARG A 519 -7.18 9.63 6.53
N PRO A 520 -8.25 8.84 6.33
CA PRO A 520 -9.62 9.36 6.40
C PRO A 520 -9.99 9.93 7.78
N PHE A 521 -9.59 9.26 8.87
CA PHE A 521 -9.83 9.75 10.24
C PHE A 521 -9.10 11.06 10.51
N MET A 522 -7.81 11.13 10.12
CA MET A 522 -7.00 12.34 10.23
C MET A 522 -7.59 13.49 9.41
N ALA A 523 -7.98 13.22 8.17
CA ALA A 523 -8.59 14.22 7.30
C ALA A 523 -9.91 14.76 7.87
N ALA A 524 -10.81 13.88 8.34
CA ALA A 524 -12.07 14.25 8.97
C ALA A 524 -11.85 15.09 10.23
N PHE A 525 -10.91 14.72 11.09
CA PHE A 525 -10.53 15.46 12.29
C PHE A 525 -10.06 16.88 11.95
N TRP A 526 -9.11 17.01 11.02
CA TRP A 526 -8.59 18.32 10.62
C TRP A 526 -9.64 19.19 9.94
N ALA A 527 -10.55 18.62 9.17
CA ALA A 527 -11.66 19.34 8.51
C ALA A 527 -12.69 19.87 9.53
N ALA A 528 -12.99 19.09 10.57
CA ALA A 528 -13.97 19.48 11.59
C ALA A 528 -13.44 20.53 12.57
N ARG A 529 -12.12 20.56 12.84
CA ARG A 529 -11.49 21.38 13.88
C ARG A 529 -11.78 22.89 13.80
N PRO A 530 -11.71 23.57 12.64
CA PRO A 530 -11.95 25.00 12.55
C PRO A 530 -13.45 25.37 12.57
N GLY A 531 -14.34 24.40 12.38
CA GLY A 531 -15.77 24.63 12.27
C GLY A 531 -16.48 24.88 13.60
N PRO A 532 -17.68 25.48 13.58
CA PRO A 532 -18.46 25.76 14.77
C PRO A 532 -19.21 24.55 15.35
N ASP A 533 -19.35 23.44 14.58
CA ASP A 533 -20.07 22.24 15.01
C ASP A 533 -19.24 21.43 16.01
N THR A 534 -19.56 21.61 17.32
CA THR A 534 -18.89 20.86 18.41
C THR A 534 -19.13 19.38 18.32
N ALA A 535 -20.34 18.93 17.95
CA ALA A 535 -20.67 17.52 17.85
C ALA A 535 -19.87 16.82 16.74
N ALA A 536 -19.64 17.47 15.60
CA ALA A 536 -18.79 16.96 14.54
C ALA A 536 -17.32 16.87 14.98
N ARG A 537 -16.81 17.89 15.69
CA ARG A 537 -15.46 17.87 16.26
C ARG A 537 -15.27 16.70 17.23
N ASP A 538 -16.20 16.52 18.16
CA ASP A 538 -16.12 15.45 19.16
C ASP A 538 -16.19 14.05 18.54
N ARG A 539 -17.09 13.85 17.55
CA ARG A 539 -17.19 12.57 16.83
C ARG A 539 -15.90 12.22 16.08
N THR A 540 -15.33 13.20 15.34
CA THR A 540 -14.13 12.96 14.54
C THR A 540 -12.89 12.79 15.43
N ALA A 541 -12.79 13.52 16.53
CA ALA A 541 -11.73 13.35 17.53
C ALA A 541 -11.84 11.98 18.22
N GLY A 542 -13.05 11.58 18.64
CA GLY A 542 -13.30 10.27 19.25
C GLY A 542 -12.92 9.12 18.32
N ALA A 543 -13.28 9.21 17.03
CA ALA A 543 -12.91 8.19 16.05
C ALA A 543 -11.38 8.10 15.83
N LEU A 544 -10.70 9.23 15.70
CA LEU A 544 -9.25 9.26 15.55
C LEU A 544 -8.53 8.79 16.82
N ARG A 545 -9.02 9.21 18.00
CA ARG A 545 -8.49 8.75 19.28
C ARG A 545 -8.60 7.24 19.43
N ALA A 546 -9.76 6.65 19.08
CA ALA A 546 -9.96 5.20 19.10
C ALA A 546 -8.98 4.46 18.18
N ALA A 547 -8.69 5.03 16.99
CA ALA A 547 -7.69 4.47 16.11
C ALA A 547 -6.28 4.49 16.74
N PHE A 548 -5.88 5.57 17.41
CA PHE A 548 -4.62 5.64 18.16
C PHE A 548 -4.60 4.70 19.38
N THR A 549 -5.73 4.49 20.05
CA THR A 549 -5.87 3.51 21.13
C THR A 549 -5.55 2.09 20.64
N ALA A 550 -6.04 1.73 19.44
CA ALA A 550 -5.72 0.43 18.83
C ALA A 550 -4.20 0.25 18.60
N LEU A 551 -3.50 1.31 18.18
CA LEU A 551 -2.03 1.28 18.06
C LEU A 551 -1.36 1.10 19.42
N ARG A 552 -1.80 1.85 20.43
CA ARG A 552 -1.24 1.79 21.78
C ARG A 552 -1.41 0.40 22.43
N GLU A 553 -2.49 -0.28 22.15
CA GLU A 553 -2.82 -1.59 22.73
C GLU A 553 -2.28 -2.77 21.91
N ALA A 554 -1.78 -2.57 20.71
CA ALA A 554 -1.31 -3.63 19.84
C ALA A 554 -0.29 -4.58 20.49
N PRO A 555 0.73 -4.15 21.27
CA PRO A 555 1.65 -5.08 21.92
C PRO A 555 0.95 -6.01 22.91
N GLN A 556 0.00 -5.49 23.71
CA GLN A 556 -0.71 -6.29 24.70
C GLN A 556 -1.65 -7.29 24.05
N ARG A 557 -2.33 -6.88 22.98
CA ARG A 557 -3.28 -7.72 22.24
C ARG A 557 -2.58 -8.86 21.48
N LEU A 558 -1.30 -8.67 21.10
CA LEU A 558 -0.47 -9.65 20.40
C LEU A 558 0.46 -10.44 21.34
N ALA A 559 0.47 -10.16 22.65
CA ALA A 559 1.45 -10.71 23.58
C ALA A 559 1.44 -12.26 23.67
N GLN A 560 0.31 -12.90 23.43
CA GLN A 560 0.15 -14.36 23.46
C GLN A 560 0.34 -15.01 22.08
N GLN A 561 0.58 -14.21 21.03
CA GLN A 561 0.77 -14.68 19.68
C GLN A 561 2.27 -14.76 19.37
N GLU A 562 2.69 -15.79 18.63
CA GLU A 562 4.08 -15.94 18.19
C GLU A 562 4.54 -14.71 17.38
N VAL A 563 3.69 -14.21 16.50
CA VAL A 563 3.92 -13.00 15.72
C VAL A 563 4.15 -11.77 16.61
N GLY A 564 3.57 -11.72 17.80
CA GLY A 564 3.76 -10.63 18.76
C GLY A 564 5.20 -10.55 19.25
N ALA A 565 5.85 -11.70 19.50
CA ALA A 565 7.25 -11.75 19.89
C ALA A 565 8.18 -11.34 18.74
N GLU A 566 7.89 -11.75 17.51
CA GLU A 566 8.64 -11.34 16.32
C GLU A 566 8.55 -9.85 16.04
N LEU A 567 7.38 -9.26 16.26
CA LEU A 567 7.07 -7.85 15.96
C LEU A 567 7.27 -6.91 17.16
N ALA A 568 7.81 -7.39 18.28
CA ALA A 568 7.92 -6.61 19.51
C ALA A 568 8.56 -5.22 19.34
N PRO A 569 9.67 -5.03 18.58
CA PRO A 569 10.25 -3.69 18.39
C PRO A 569 9.29 -2.73 17.67
N TRP A 570 8.62 -3.18 16.61
CA TRP A 570 7.69 -2.37 15.80
C TRP A 570 6.40 -2.08 16.56
N THR A 571 5.83 -3.07 17.25
CA THR A 571 4.62 -2.88 18.06
C THR A 571 4.87 -1.95 19.25
N ALA A 572 6.05 -2.01 19.88
CA ALA A 572 6.43 -1.07 20.93
C ALA A 572 6.54 0.37 20.41
N GLN A 573 7.16 0.56 19.24
CA GLN A 573 7.24 1.86 18.59
C GLN A 573 5.85 2.37 18.18
N LEU A 574 5.01 1.48 17.64
CA LEU A 574 3.64 1.80 17.25
C LEU A 574 2.80 2.23 18.47
N ALA A 575 3.02 1.59 19.62
CA ALA A 575 2.34 1.94 20.87
C ALA A 575 2.74 3.35 21.37
N LEU A 576 3.99 3.75 21.19
CA LEU A 576 4.43 5.12 21.49
C LEU A 576 3.75 6.15 20.59
N PHE A 577 3.63 5.86 19.29
CA PHE A 577 2.84 6.69 18.36
C PHE A 577 1.36 6.72 18.75
N GLY A 578 0.78 5.60 19.18
CA GLY A 578 -0.59 5.53 19.68
C GLY A 578 -0.79 6.47 20.88
N GLN A 579 0.07 6.38 21.89
CA GLN A 579 0.02 7.24 23.06
C GLN A 579 0.22 8.72 22.72
N ALA A 580 1.20 9.03 21.87
CA ALA A 580 1.45 10.41 21.42
C ALA A 580 0.27 10.95 20.60
N GLY A 581 -0.33 10.11 19.75
CA GLY A 581 -1.51 10.47 18.96
C GLY A 581 -2.75 10.76 19.82
N GLU A 582 -3.03 9.94 20.83
CA GLU A 582 -4.09 10.21 21.80
C GLU A 582 -3.89 11.58 22.48
N LEU A 583 -2.68 11.84 23.00
CA LEU A 583 -2.36 13.10 23.64
C LEU A 583 -2.44 14.30 22.68
N ALA A 584 -2.04 14.12 21.42
CA ALA A 584 -2.16 15.17 20.41
C ALA A 584 -3.62 15.49 20.09
N VAL A 585 -4.50 14.49 20.03
CA VAL A 585 -5.96 14.69 19.86
C VAL A 585 -6.53 15.40 21.10
N ASP A 586 -6.20 14.96 22.31
CA ASP A 586 -6.66 15.57 23.56
C ASP A 586 -6.22 17.04 23.66
N LEU A 587 -4.95 17.35 23.33
CA LEU A 587 -4.41 18.69 23.26
C LEU A 587 -5.24 19.58 22.33
N LEU A 588 -5.47 19.13 21.10
CA LEU A 588 -6.17 19.92 20.08
C LEU A 588 -7.67 20.07 20.39
N GLN A 589 -8.29 19.08 21.06
CA GLN A 589 -9.66 19.18 21.55
C GLN A 589 -9.78 20.18 22.69
N ALA A 590 -8.87 20.15 23.67
CA ALA A 590 -8.83 21.13 24.75
C ALA A 590 -8.67 22.56 24.18
N GLN A 591 -7.80 22.77 23.21
CA GLN A 591 -7.68 24.05 22.52
C GLN A 591 -8.98 24.49 21.83
N SER A 592 -9.67 23.55 21.17
CA SER A 592 -10.94 23.82 20.50
C SER A 592 -12.07 24.18 21.50
N ALA A 593 -11.97 23.67 22.73
CA ALA A 593 -12.86 24.01 23.84
C ALA A 593 -12.46 25.30 24.56
N GLY A 594 -11.28 25.87 24.27
CA GLY A 594 -10.72 27.02 24.98
C GLY A 594 -10.10 26.66 26.35
N ASP A 595 -9.94 25.38 26.68
CA ASP A 595 -9.32 24.92 27.92
C ASP A 595 -7.79 24.88 27.78
N GLY A 596 -7.17 26.05 28.10
CA GLY A 596 -5.71 26.18 28.00
C GLY A 596 -4.96 25.35 29.00
N ALA A 597 -5.49 25.12 30.21
CA ALA A 597 -4.88 24.30 31.23
C ALA A 597 -4.80 22.83 30.83
N ALA A 598 -5.90 22.27 30.29
CA ALA A 598 -5.91 20.90 29.77
C ALA A 598 -5.01 20.76 28.53
N ALA A 599 -5.03 21.75 27.62
CA ALA A 599 -4.18 21.76 26.45
C ALA A 599 -2.69 21.77 26.82
N TRP A 600 -2.29 22.60 27.80
CA TRP A 600 -0.90 22.68 28.25
C TRP A 600 -0.42 21.42 28.95
N ARG A 601 -1.27 20.81 29.77
CA ARG A 601 -1.00 19.52 30.41
C ARG A 601 -0.75 18.41 29.36
N ALA A 602 -1.58 18.36 28.34
CA ALA A 602 -1.40 17.39 27.26
C ALA A 602 -0.10 17.66 26.46
N ALA A 603 0.23 18.93 26.21
CA ALA A 603 1.48 19.32 25.54
C ALA A 603 2.73 18.88 26.34
N LEU A 604 2.72 19.09 27.66
CA LEU A 604 3.81 18.65 28.54
C LEU A 604 3.97 17.13 28.56
N ALA A 605 2.87 16.38 28.55
CA ALA A 605 2.89 14.91 28.49
C ALA A 605 3.35 14.39 27.11
N LEU A 606 3.04 15.11 26.04
CA LEU A 606 3.42 14.72 24.67
C LEU A 606 4.93 14.94 24.39
N ALA A 607 5.54 15.98 24.98
CA ALA A 607 6.92 16.37 24.68
C ALA A 607 7.95 15.23 24.84
N PRO A 608 8.03 14.49 25.99
CA PRO A 608 8.99 13.42 26.17
C PRO A 608 8.73 12.21 25.24
N LEU A 609 7.46 11.99 24.84
CA LEU A 609 7.15 10.93 23.88
C LEU A 609 7.71 11.26 22.48
N ARG A 610 7.61 12.53 22.07
CA ARG A 610 8.17 12.96 20.77
C ARG A 610 9.70 12.83 20.73
N GLU A 611 10.39 12.98 21.85
CA GLU A 611 11.83 12.72 21.94
C GLU A 611 12.14 11.23 21.78
N ARG A 612 11.45 10.38 22.52
CA ARG A 612 11.60 8.92 22.39
C ARG A 612 11.29 8.40 21.00
N LEU A 613 10.31 8.98 20.30
CA LEU A 613 9.94 8.61 18.93
C LEU A 613 11.04 8.91 17.91
N ARG A 614 11.86 9.97 18.14
CA ARG A 614 12.98 10.33 17.25
C ARG A 614 14.16 9.36 17.33
N ASP A 615 14.39 8.77 18.50
CA ASP A 615 15.55 7.91 18.78
C ASP A 615 15.25 6.42 18.58
N ALA A 616 14.13 6.08 17.94
CA ALA A 616 13.68 4.70 17.78
C ALA A 616 14.51 3.92 16.74
N PRO A 617 14.86 2.66 17.04
CA PRO A 617 15.65 1.82 16.13
C PRO A 617 14.87 1.28 14.94
N VAL A 618 13.54 1.38 14.97
CA VAL A 618 12.65 0.87 13.93
C VAL A 618 11.71 1.96 13.44
N THR A 619 11.21 1.80 12.22
CA THR A 619 10.32 2.76 11.57
C THR A 619 8.95 2.14 11.37
N VAL A 620 7.89 2.83 11.81
CA VAL A 620 6.48 2.48 11.58
C VAL A 620 5.70 3.73 11.18
N GLY A 621 4.71 3.61 10.30
CA GLY A 621 3.82 4.70 9.91
C GLY A 621 4.52 5.92 9.29
N ALA A 622 5.66 5.70 8.61
CA ALA A 622 6.52 6.75 8.09
C ALA A 622 5.80 7.75 7.18
N GLY A 623 6.02 9.05 7.42
CA GLY A 623 5.39 10.13 6.65
C GLY A 623 3.89 10.32 6.91
N VAL A 624 3.32 9.61 7.89
CA VAL A 624 1.91 9.73 8.29
C VAL A 624 1.78 10.01 9.78
N LEU A 625 2.30 9.12 10.63
CA LEU A 625 2.20 9.27 12.10
C LEU A 625 3.06 10.44 12.60
N ASP A 626 4.30 10.52 12.15
CA ASP A 626 5.21 11.63 12.40
C ASP A 626 4.66 12.96 11.88
N ALA A 627 4.18 12.97 10.61
CA ALA A 627 3.59 14.16 10.00
C ALA A 627 2.34 14.65 10.75
N PHE A 628 1.51 13.73 11.28
CA PHE A 628 0.37 14.08 12.11
C PHE A 628 0.80 14.78 13.40
N LEU A 629 1.79 14.21 14.12
CA LEU A 629 2.31 14.80 15.37
C LEU A 629 3.00 16.15 15.13
N ASP A 630 3.71 16.30 14.03
CA ASP A 630 4.33 17.57 13.63
C ASP A 630 3.29 18.64 13.31
N ARG A 631 2.23 18.25 12.58
CA ARG A 631 1.11 19.17 12.31
C ARG A 631 0.39 19.55 13.60
N ALA A 632 0.20 18.61 14.52
CA ALA A 632 -0.41 18.89 15.83
C ALA A 632 0.46 19.85 16.65
N GLY A 633 1.77 19.67 16.65
CA GLY A 633 2.71 20.58 17.31
C GLY A 633 2.64 22.00 16.74
N ARG A 634 2.71 22.16 15.42
CA ARG A 634 2.56 23.49 14.78
C ARG A 634 1.21 24.14 15.11
N ALA A 635 0.13 23.37 15.13
CA ALA A 635 -1.18 23.88 15.50
C ALA A 635 -1.26 24.29 16.98
N ALA A 636 -0.56 23.58 17.85
CA ALA A 636 -0.44 23.92 19.26
C ALA A 636 0.35 25.22 19.45
N ASP A 637 1.46 25.38 18.75
CA ASP A 637 2.28 26.59 18.80
C ASP A 637 1.52 27.81 18.29
N ALA A 638 0.81 27.70 17.17
CA ALA A 638 -0.04 28.76 16.63
C ALA A 638 -1.17 29.18 17.61
N TRP A 639 -1.75 28.21 18.33
CA TRP A 639 -2.77 28.51 19.33
C TRP A 639 -2.22 29.21 20.56
N THR A 640 -1.01 28.87 21.02
CA THR A 640 -0.33 29.49 22.17
C THR A 640 0.37 30.78 21.80
N GLY A 641 0.68 31.01 20.52
CA GLY A 641 1.56 32.08 20.02
C GLY A 641 3.05 31.73 20.18
N ALA A 642 3.36 30.48 20.48
CA ALA A 642 4.75 30.04 20.64
C ALA A 642 5.54 30.05 19.32
N ASP A 643 4.87 30.10 18.17
CA ASP A 643 5.44 30.30 16.83
C ASP A 643 5.82 31.77 16.53
N HIS A 644 5.37 32.70 17.33
CA HIS A 644 5.77 34.12 17.20
C HIS A 644 7.26 34.32 17.53
N PRO A 645 7.98 35.15 16.77
CA PRO A 645 9.39 35.44 17.07
C PRO A 645 9.57 36.00 18.48
N ALA A 646 10.41 35.39 19.25
CA ALA A 646 10.75 35.93 20.56
C ALA A 646 11.79 37.07 20.42
N VAL A 647 11.34 38.32 20.41
CA VAL A 647 12.19 39.48 20.26
C VAL A 647 12.50 40.07 21.67
N GLY A 648 13.77 40.36 21.91
CA GLY A 648 14.19 41.06 23.17
C GLY A 648 13.96 40.23 24.45
N VAL A 649 14.13 38.89 24.38
CA VAL A 649 13.96 38.02 25.57
C VAL A 649 15.19 38.04 26.43
N THR A 650 15.01 38.38 27.70
CA THR A 650 16.05 38.29 28.73
C THR A 650 15.57 37.40 29.88
N ARG A 651 16.44 36.53 30.33
CA ARG A 651 16.16 35.60 31.44
C ARG A 651 17.20 35.82 32.56
N SER A 652 16.70 36.01 33.77
CA SER A 652 17.50 36.04 34.98
C SER A 652 16.80 35.24 36.08
N PRO A 653 17.47 34.89 37.18
CA PRO A 653 16.84 34.15 38.28
C PRO A 653 15.59 34.83 38.85
N GLY A 654 15.50 36.17 38.76
CA GLY A 654 14.39 36.95 39.31
C GLY A 654 13.30 37.31 38.31
N ALA A 655 13.56 37.28 37.01
CA ALA A 655 12.60 37.72 36.01
C ALA A 655 12.83 37.07 34.62
N HIS A 656 11.72 36.78 33.94
CA HIS A 656 11.68 36.46 32.52
C HIS A 656 11.03 37.64 31.79
N VAL A 657 11.80 38.35 30.98
CA VAL A 657 11.40 39.63 30.34
C VAL A 657 11.35 39.47 28.84
N VAL A 658 10.33 40.04 28.20
CA VAL A 658 10.23 40.24 26.75
C VAL A 658 10.09 41.74 26.50
N ALA A 659 11.08 42.33 25.79
CA ALA A 659 11.13 43.75 25.48
C ALA A 659 11.26 43.95 23.95
N PRO A 660 10.19 44.32 23.24
CA PRO A 660 10.20 44.45 21.78
C PRO A 660 11.00 45.67 21.27
N GLY A 661 11.48 46.52 22.13
CA GLY A 661 12.25 47.74 21.81
C GLY A 661 11.37 48.99 21.81
N ASP A 662 10.27 49.01 21.09
CA ASP A 662 9.34 50.12 21.07
C ASP A 662 8.07 49.80 21.88
N ALA A 663 7.45 50.86 22.50
CA ALA A 663 6.19 50.67 23.22
C ALA A 663 5.06 50.34 22.28
N ARG A 664 4.45 49.18 22.46
CA ARG A 664 3.34 48.64 21.62
C ARG A 664 2.08 48.43 22.44
N PRO A 665 0.89 48.54 21.87
CA PRO A 665 -0.35 48.28 22.58
C PRO A 665 -0.52 46.77 22.80
N VAL A 666 -0.35 46.30 24.04
CA VAL A 666 -0.50 44.89 24.43
C VAL A 666 -1.96 44.55 24.67
N LEU A 667 -2.51 43.64 23.87
CA LEU A 667 -3.90 43.18 23.96
C LEU A 667 -4.05 42.12 25.07
N ALA A 668 -3.16 41.14 25.07
CA ALA A 668 -3.14 40.00 26.01
C ALA A 668 -1.73 39.43 26.17
N LEU A 669 -1.54 38.66 27.21
CA LEU A 669 -0.32 37.91 27.49
C LEU A 669 -0.67 36.43 27.69
N THR A 670 0.08 35.54 27.02
CA THR A 670 0.04 34.10 27.29
C THR A 670 1.35 33.68 27.96
N VAL A 671 1.27 33.05 29.12
CA VAL A 671 2.44 32.47 29.81
C VAL A 671 2.32 30.97 29.86
N LEU A 672 3.36 30.29 29.39
CA LEU A 672 3.55 28.85 29.49
C LEU A 672 4.63 28.59 30.54
N ALA A 673 4.26 27.92 31.63
CA ALA A 673 5.18 27.63 32.75
C ALA A 673 5.06 26.15 33.17
N ASP A 674 6.00 25.72 34.00
CA ASP A 674 5.86 24.41 34.65
C ASP A 674 4.71 24.47 35.67
N PRO A 675 3.89 23.41 35.79
CA PRO A 675 2.82 23.39 36.79
C PRO A 675 3.33 23.61 38.20
N GLY A 676 2.58 24.42 38.97
CA GLY A 676 2.96 24.83 40.31
C GLY A 676 3.91 26.05 40.37
N THR A 677 4.34 26.61 39.22
CA THR A 677 5.10 27.86 39.19
C THR A 677 4.23 28.99 39.71
N THR A 678 4.73 29.73 40.69
CA THR A 678 4.08 30.93 41.25
C THR A 678 4.84 32.20 40.82
N GLY A 679 4.14 33.30 40.67
CA GLY A 679 4.72 34.58 40.24
C GLY A 679 3.67 35.55 39.74
N GLU A 680 4.10 36.77 39.39
CA GLU A 680 3.25 37.80 38.81
C GLU A 680 3.70 38.20 37.42
N VAL A 681 2.73 38.47 36.57
CA VAL A 681 2.90 39.04 35.22
C VAL A 681 2.77 40.55 35.31
N GLN A 682 3.77 41.26 34.76
CA GLN A 682 3.80 42.71 34.79
C GLN A 682 4.10 43.30 33.42
N ALA A 683 3.60 44.52 33.15
CA ALA A 683 3.90 45.31 31.96
C ALA A 683 4.58 46.64 32.38
N HIS A 684 5.62 47.04 31.64
CA HIS A 684 6.31 48.33 31.84
C HIS A 684 5.74 49.36 30.84
N VAL A 685 5.25 50.48 31.39
CA VAL A 685 4.76 51.59 30.59
C VAL A 685 5.86 52.69 30.59
N PRO A 686 6.28 53.18 29.40
CA PRO A 686 7.32 54.18 29.32
C PRO A 686 7.04 55.41 30.19
N GLY A 687 7.96 55.71 31.11
CA GLY A 687 7.83 56.85 32.05
C GLY A 687 7.07 56.53 33.34
N GLU A 688 6.65 55.28 33.53
CA GLU A 688 5.96 54.76 34.71
C GLU A 688 6.68 53.53 35.26
N ASP A 689 6.28 53.08 36.46
CA ASP A 689 6.75 51.81 37.03
C ASP A 689 6.04 50.59 36.39
N TRP A 690 6.50 49.41 36.79
CA TRP A 690 5.88 48.15 36.35
C TRP A 690 4.44 48.01 36.90
N HIS A 691 3.50 47.77 36.01
CA HIS A 691 2.09 47.52 36.37
C HIS A 691 1.84 46.01 36.45
N THR A 692 1.31 45.51 37.58
CA THR A 692 0.91 44.11 37.74
C THR A 692 -0.37 43.84 36.96
N LEU A 693 -0.35 42.87 36.08
CA LEU A 693 -1.50 42.43 35.28
C LEU A 693 -2.24 41.28 35.96
N GLY A 694 -1.55 40.45 36.72
CA GLY A 694 -2.14 39.36 37.48
C GLY A 694 -1.14 38.24 37.83
N PRO A 695 -1.57 37.27 38.66
CA PRO A 695 -0.73 36.13 39.07
C PRO A 695 -0.65 35.06 37.98
N LEU A 696 0.38 34.20 38.06
CA LEU A 696 0.44 32.94 37.33
C LEU A 696 -0.58 31.95 37.85
N ASP A 697 -1.22 31.20 36.93
CA ASP A 697 -2.09 30.07 37.27
C ASP A 697 -1.28 28.81 37.58
N ALA A 698 -1.67 28.09 38.63
CA ALA A 698 -0.96 26.88 39.08
C ALA A 698 -0.94 25.72 38.04
N SER A 699 -1.79 25.75 37.05
CA SER A 699 -1.77 24.79 35.92
C SER A 699 -0.56 24.95 35.00
N GLY A 700 0.17 26.08 35.13
CA GLY A 700 1.24 26.49 34.22
C GLY A 700 0.75 27.17 32.93
N TRP A 701 -0.56 27.25 32.69
CA TRP A 701 -1.17 28.01 31.62
C TRP A 701 -1.79 29.30 32.19
N THR A 702 -1.28 30.43 31.78
CA THR A 702 -1.87 31.72 32.16
C THR A 702 -2.16 32.57 30.94
N GLN A 703 -3.36 33.11 30.86
CA GLN A 703 -3.72 34.12 29.87
C GLN A 703 -4.39 35.32 30.54
N LEU A 704 -3.80 36.51 30.38
CA LEU A 704 -4.25 37.74 30.95
C LEU A 704 -4.57 38.76 29.88
N ALA A 705 -5.69 39.46 30.02
CA ALA A 705 -6.01 40.61 29.19
C ALA A 705 -5.17 41.82 29.67
N ALA A 706 -4.53 42.52 28.75
CA ALA A 706 -3.75 43.73 29.06
C ALA A 706 -4.46 45.02 28.60
N GLY A 707 -5.67 44.91 28.04
CA GLY A 707 -6.53 46.05 27.72
C GLY A 707 -5.96 47.06 26.74
N GLY A 708 -4.95 46.73 25.97
CA GLY A 708 -4.29 47.63 25.02
C GLY A 708 -3.27 48.57 25.66
N VAL A 709 -2.80 48.30 26.88
CA VAL A 709 -1.75 49.09 27.54
C VAL A 709 -0.50 49.19 26.65
N ARG A 710 0.02 50.41 26.47
CA ARG A 710 1.24 50.61 25.68
C ARG A 710 2.47 50.29 26.53
N ALA A 711 3.05 49.13 26.31
CA ALA A 711 4.20 48.65 27.06
C ALA A 711 5.41 48.48 26.15
N ASP A 712 6.59 48.83 26.61
CA ASP A 712 7.88 48.59 25.97
C ASP A 712 8.55 47.33 26.53
N ALA A 713 8.05 46.77 27.65
CA ALA A 713 8.45 45.45 28.13
C ALA A 713 7.32 44.75 28.91
N VAL A 714 7.34 43.44 28.91
CA VAL A 714 6.49 42.59 29.75
C VAL A 714 7.38 41.58 30.47
N ARG A 715 7.03 41.22 31.73
CA ARG A 715 7.84 40.27 32.48
C ARG A 715 7.00 39.37 33.40
N VAL A 716 7.61 38.27 33.78
CA VAL A 716 7.18 37.46 34.93
C VAL A 716 8.22 37.62 36.02
N VAL A 717 7.77 37.98 37.24
CA VAL A 717 8.60 38.06 38.45
C VAL A 717 8.13 37.03 39.46
N GLY A 718 9.07 36.47 40.22
CA GLY A 718 8.82 35.31 41.07
C GLY A 718 8.64 34.05 40.21
N GLY A 719 9.34 32.97 40.48
CA GLY A 719 9.23 31.73 39.69
C GLY A 719 9.67 31.82 38.25
N ALA A 720 10.43 32.80 37.84
CA ALA A 720 10.87 33.03 36.46
C ALA A 720 11.62 31.82 35.82
N SER A 721 12.27 31.01 36.65
CA SER A 721 12.95 29.79 36.25
C SER A 721 11.99 28.70 35.73
N GLY A 722 10.73 28.67 36.19
CA GLY A 722 9.70 27.78 35.72
C GLY A 722 8.98 28.24 34.44
N VAL A 723 9.22 29.50 34.00
CA VAL A 723 8.60 30.07 32.80
C VAL A 723 9.28 29.54 31.53
N ARG A 724 8.58 28.79 30.74
CA ARG A 724 9.05 28.27 29.46
C ARG A 724 8.91 29.28 28.34
N ARG A 725 7.78 30.03 28.31
CA ARG A 725 7.49 31.01 27.28
C ARG A 725 6.58 32.14 27.84
N LEU A 726 6.87 33.39 27.47
CA LEU A 726 6.01 34.55 27.65
C LEU A 726 5.73 35.14 26.29
N VAL A 727 4.44 35.18 25.92
CA VAL A 727 3.98 35.63 24.60
C VAL A 727 3.07 36.85 24.73
N PRO A 728 3.52 38.03 24.32
CA PRO A 728 2.66 39.21 24.20
C PRO A 728 1.90 39.16 22.87
N TRP A 729 0.62 39.50 22.91
CA TRP A 729 -0.24 39.69 21.74
C TRP A 729 -0.51 41.18 21.61
N TYR A 730 -0.21 41.74 20.43
CA TYR A 730 -0.29 43.16 20.21
C TYR A 730 -1.57 43.57 19.46
N ALA A 731 -2.23 44.64 19.87
CA ALA A 731 -3.44 45.17 19.25
C ALA A 731 -3.21 45.80 17.87
N ASP A 732 -1.94 46.18 17.57
CA ASP A 732 -1.52 46.71 16.26
C ASP A 732 -1.16 45.60 15.25
N GLU A 733 -1.16 44.32 15.67
CA GLU A 733 -1.02 43.19 14.78
C GLU A 733 -2.37 42.76 14.17
N PRO A 734 -2.33 42.24 12.94
CA PRO A 734 -3.57 41.82 12.29
C PRO A 734 -4.18 40.59 12.99
N ALA A 735 -5.48 40.71 13.34
CA ALA A 735 -6.22 39.60 13.94
C ALA A 735 -6.40 38.41 13.02
N ALA A 736 -6.27 38.59 11.70
CA ALA A 736 -6.44 37.54 10.70
C ALA A 736 -5.34 37.61 9.62
N HIS A 737 -5.01 36.45 9.05
CA HIS A 737 -4.24 36.31 7.82
C HIS A 737 -5.12 35.75 6.70
N LEU A 738 -5.04 36.34 5.49
CA LEU A 738 -5.72 35.89 4.29
C LEU A 738 -4.70 35.38 3.29
N ALA A 739 -5.01 34.24 2.66
CA ALA A 739 -4.27 33.71 1.51
C ALA A 739 -5.24 33.16 0.47
N LEU A 740 -4.83 33.19 -0.81
CA LEU A 740 -5.53 32.54 -1.89
C LEU A 740 -4.88 31.19 -2.17
N GLY A 741 -5.66 30.13 -2.29
CA GLY A 741 -5.18 28.83 -2.74
C GLY A 741 -4.57 28.89 -4.16
N ARG A 742 -5.15 29.80 -4.99
CA ARG A 742 -4.59 30.22 -6.29
C ARG A 742 -4.88 31.71 -6.48
N GLY A 743 -3.87 32.46 -6.92
CA GLY A 743 -4.01 33.90 -7.19
C GLY A 743 -4.85 34.21 -8.45
N THR A 744 -5.17 33.21 -9.25
CA THR A 744 -5.93 33.35 -10.51
C THR A 744 -7.10 32.38 -10.57
N ALA A 745 -8.21 32.80 -11.17
CA ALA A 745 -9.38 32.00 -11.49
C ALA A 745 -9.78 32.15 -12.95
N ASP A 746 -9.76 31.08 -13.70
CA ASP A 746 -10.19 31.05 -15.10
C ASP A 746 -11.69 30.79 -15.17
N ALA A 747 -12.43 31.70 -15.76
CA ALA A 747 -13.87 31.61 -15.88
C ALA A 747 -14.34 31.90 -17.31
N GLU A 748 -15.28 31.11 -17.77
CA GLU A 748 -15.93 31.27 -19.07
C GLU A 748 -17.03 32.36 -18.98
N ILE A 749 -17.09 33.25 -19.94
CA ILE A 749 -18.07 34.33 -20.01
C ILE A 749 -19.49 33.73 -20.18
N GLY A 750 -20.36 33.98 -19.22
CA GLY A 750 -21.71 33.39 -19.16
C GLY A 750 -21.73 31.89 -18.80
N GLY A 751 -20.60 31.33 -18.40
CA GLY A 751 -20.43 29.93 -17.97
C GLY A 751 -20.80 29.70 -16.51
N ALA A 752 -20.58 28.46 -16.03
CA ALA A 752 -20.80 28.07 -14.63
C ALA A 752 -19.83 28.80 -13.68
N ALA A 753 -20.30 29.05 -12.44
CA ALA A 753 -19.43 29.59 -11.40
C ALA A 753 -18.21 28.69 -11.11
N ARG A 754 -17.06 29.33 -10.88
CA ARG A 754 -15.81 28.66 -10.57
C ARG A 754 -15.52 28.76 -9.07
N PRO A 755 -15.26 27.63 -8.40
CA PRO A 755 -14.87 27.65 -6.99
C PRO A 755 -13.42 28.13 -6.85
N VAL A 756 -13.22 29.02 -5.89
CA VAL A 756 -11.92 29.53 -5.44
C VAL A 756 -11.84 29.36 -3.93
N THR A 757 -10.71 28.92 -3.42
CA THR A 757 -10.51 28.77 -1.97
C THR A 757 -9.76 29.98 -1.44
N VAL A 758 -10.34 30.63 -0.41
CA VAL A 758 -9.69 31.67 0.39
C VAL A 758 -9.38 31.07 1.75
N SER A 759 -8.10 30.95 2.09
CA SER A 759 -7.69 30.51 3.41
C SER A 759 -7.67 31.69 4.37
N VAL A 760 -8.37 31.55 5.50
CA VAL A 760 -8.44 32.55 6.58
C VAL A 760 -7.88 31.94 7.84
N ALA A 761 -6.82 32.51 8.40
CA ALA A 761 -6.23 32.09 9.69
C ALA A 761 -6.46 33.13 10.80
N ALA A 762 -6.77 32.64 12.00
CA ALA A 762 -6.86 33.49 13.20
C ALA A 762 -5.47 33.66 13.81
N MET A 763 -4.99 34.91 13.91
CA MET A 763 -3.63 35.25 14.32
C MET A 763 -3.55 35.83 15.75
N GLY A 764 -4.69 36.08 16.42
CA GLY A 764 -4.74 36.67 17.74
C GLY A 764 -5.07 35.67 18.86
N PRO A 765 -5.14 36.16 20.12
CA PRO A 765 -5.41 35.34 21.32
C PRO A 765 -6.87 34.86 21.43
N GLY A 766 -7.70 35.16 20.45
CA GLY A 766 -9.12 34.80 20.39
C GLY A 766 -9.55 34.36 19.00
N PRO A 767 -10.82 33.91 18.85
CA PRO A 767 -11.39 33.60 17.54
C PRO A 767 -11.62 34.87 16.74
N VAL A 768 -11.52 34.77 15.40
CA VAL A 768 -11.85 35.87 14.49
C VAL A 768 -13.19 35.59 13.82
N ARG A 769 -14.08 36.58 13.85
CA ARG A 769 -15.42 36.49 13.22
C ARG A 769 -15.68 37.74 12.38
N GLY A 770 -16.13 37.55 11.17
CA GLY A 770 -16.43 38.64 10.26
C GLY A 770 -17.12 38.20 8.99
N ALA A 771 -17.44 39.16 8.13
CA ALA A 771 -17.87 38.88 6.78
C ALA A 771 -16.66 39.00 5.83
N LEU A 772 -16.47 37.99 4.98
CA LEU A 772 -15.59 38.12 3.83
C LEU A 772 -16.33 39.01 2.80
N THR A 773 -15.64 40.03 2.30
CA THR A 773 -16.21 40.98 1.31
C THR A 773 -15.37 40.94 0.03
N ALA A 774 -16.04 41.30 -1.10
CA ALA A 774 -15.39 41.38 -2.41
C ALA A 774 -15.77 42.71 -3.12
N ARG A 775 -14.78 43.33 -3.72
CA ARG A 775 -15.00 44.47 -4.64
C ARG A 775 -14.81 43.97 -6.06
N ALA A 776 -15.93 43.50 -6.67
CA ALA A 776 -15.90 42.94 -8.00
C ALA A 776 -16.16 44.02 -9.06
N PRO A 777 -15.38 44.09 -10.16
CA PRO A 777 -15.65 44.93 -11.30
C PRO A 777 -16.97 44.55 -11.99
N ARG A 778 -17.48 45.48 -12.81
CA ARG A 778 -18.73 45.24 -13.59
C ARG A 778 -18.58 43.99 -14.44
N GLY A 779 -19.58 43.12 -14.41
CA GLY A 779 -19.58 41.83 -15.13
C GLY A 779 -18.98 40.64 -14.36
N ILE A 780 -18.30 40.87 -13.22
CA ILE A 780 -17.81 39.80 -12.35
C ILE A 780 -18.71 39.70 -11.13
N THR A 781 -19.17 38.49 -10.82
CA THR A 781 -19.99 38.24 -9.60
C THR A 781 -19.18 37.27 -8.71
N VAL A 782 -19.13 37.63 -7.41
CA VAL A 782 -18.47 36.79 -6.38
C VAL A 782 -19.52 36.45 -5.32
N ARG A 783 -19.75 35.16 -5.11
CA ARG A 783 -20.62 34.67 -4.03
C ARG A 783 -19.77 34.31 -2.85
N LEU A 784 -20.10 34.83 -1.70
CA LEU A 784 -19.40 34.73 -0.45
C LEU A 784 -20.30 34.15 0.64
N PRO A 785 -19.79 33.43 1.65
CA PRO A 785 -20.54 33.05 2.82
C PRO A 785 -20.90 34.29 3.63
N ARG A 786 -22.06 34.27 4.31
CA ARG A 786 -22.56 35.43 5.07
C ARG A 786 -21.67 35.82 6.23
N VAL A 787 -21.15 34.84 6.93
CA VAL A 787 -20.25 35.04 8.10
C VAL A 787 -19.19 33.95 8.08
N THR A 788 -17.95 34.33 8.30
CA THR A 788 -16.84 33.43 8.52
C THR A 788 -16.39 33.55 9.96
N SER A 789 -16.28 32.43 10.65
CA SER A 789 -15.72 32.33 12.00
C SER A 789 -14.58 31.34 12.00
N VAL A 790 -13.42 31.76 12.48
CA VAL A 790 -12.23 30.93 12.56
C VAL A 790 -11.77 30.88 14.02
N ALA A 791 -11.64 29.68 14.55
CA ALA A 791 -11.20 29.52 15.94
C ALA A 791 -9.72 29.92 16.09
N ARG A 792 -9.33 30.34 17.30
CA ARG A 792 -7.96 30.70 17.65
C ARG A 792 -6.94 29.67 17.18
N GLY A 793 -5.83 30.11 16.59
CA GLY A 793 -4.73 29.26 16.13
C GLY A 793 -5.15 28.24 15.08
N THR A 794 -6.27 28.48 14.36
CA THR A 794 -6.68 27.61 13.25
C THR A 794 -6.79 28.41 11.97
N SER A 795 -6.86 27.71 10.84
CA SER A 795 -7.21 28.26 9.54
C SER A 795 -8.42 27.52 8.97
N ALA A 796 -9.25 28.23 8.25
CA ALA A 796 -10.40 27.69 7.56
C ALA A 796 -10.32 28.02 6.07
N ASP A 797 -10.59 27.03 5.22
CA ASP A 797 -10.73 27.23 3.79
C ASP A 797 -12.17 27.63 3.48
N VAL A 798 -12.33 28.88 3.07
CA VAL A 798 -13.62 29.49 2.76
C VAL A 798 -13.88 29.36 1.26
N PRO A 799 -14.91 28.59 0.83
CA PRO A 799 -15.25 28.48 -0.57
C PRO A 799 -15.88 29.78 -1.06
N VAL A 800 -15.38 30.29 -2.17
CA VAL A 800 -15.82 31.47 -2.89
C VAL A 800 -16.17 31.08 -4.31
N GLU A 801 -17.34 31.46 -4.81
CA GLU A 801 -17.72 31.19 -6.18
C GLU A 801 -17.62 32.44 -7.05
N VAL A 802 -16.90 32.33 -8.18
CA VAL A 802 -16.71 33.43 -9.11
C VAL A 802 -17.38 33.11 -10.44
N SER A 803 -18.20 34.03 -10.96
CA SER A 803 -18.82 33.93 -12.28
C SER A 803 -18.62 35.21 -13.10
N VAL A 804 -18.60 35.05 -14.42
CA VAL A 804 -18.45 36.14 -15.39
C VAL A 804 -19.77 36.26 -16.16
N ALA A 805 -20.37 37.42 -16.13
CA ALA A 805 -21.64 37.67 -16.78
C ALA A 805 -21.52 37.66 -18.33
N ARG A 806 -22.58 37.30 -19.03
CA ARG A 806 -22.65 37.42 -20.50
C ARG A 806 -22.40 38.87 -20.93
N GLY A 807 -21.62 39.03 -21.99
CA GLY A 807 -21.28 40.36 -22.53
C GLY A 807 -20.12 41.05 -21.81
N THR A 808 -19.53 40.43 -20.79
CA THR A 808 -18.26 40.90 -20.22
C THR A 808 -17.13 40.71 -21.23
N PRO A 809 -16.28 41.72 -21.50
CA PRO A 809 -15.15 41.54 -22.38
C PRO A 809 -14.17 40.45 -21.88
N ALA A 810 -13.55 39.72 -22.80
CA ALA A 810 -12.45 38.84 -22.44
C ALA A 810 -11.27 39.63 -21.88
N GLY A 811 -10.62 39.10 -20.82
CA GLY A 811 -9.47 39.77 -20.19
C GLY A 811 -9.34 39.44 -18.71
N SER A 812 -8.42 40.15 -18.03
CA SER A 812 -8.08 39.92 -16.62
C SER A 812 -8.70 41.01 -15.73
N TYR A 813 -9.40 40.58 -14.67
CA TYR A 813 -10.12 41.44 -13.74
C TYR A 813 -9.58 41.25 -12.32
N ARG A 814 -9.15 42.32 -11.67
CA ARG A 814 -8.70 42.27 -10.27
C ARG A 814 -9.91 42.35 -9.33
N VAL A 815 -10.00 41.43 -8.43
CA VAL A 815 -11.06 41.35 -7.41
C VAL A 815 -10.40 41.36 -6.03
N PRO A 816 -10.36 42.51 -5.35
CA PRO A 816 -9.94 42.56 -3.97
C PRO A 816 -10.95 41.83 -3.07
N LEU A 817 -10.43 40.95 -2.23
CA LEU A 817 -11.17 40.24 -1.18
C LEU A 817 -10.65 40.68 0.16
N SER A 818 -11.53 41.07 1.07
CA SER A 818 -11.15 41.64 2.38
C SER A 818 -11.84 40.93 3.52
N PHE A 819 -11.09 40.68 4.62
CA PHE A 819 -11.60 40.12 5.86
C PHE A 819 -10.81 40.70 7.05
N ALA A 820 -11.49 41.15 8.10
CA ALA A 820 -10.86 41.67 9.32
C ALA A 820 -9.73 42.68 9.05
N GLY A 821 -9.93 43.59 8.10
CA GLY A 821 -8.96 44.62 7.74
C GLY A 821 -7.79 44.16 6.86
N ARG A 822 -7.77 42.93 6.46
CA ARG A 822 -6.75 42.37 5.52
C ARG A 822 -7.35 42.20 4.14
N GLU A 823 -6.53 42.38 3.11
CA GLU A 823 -6.94 42.29 1.72
C GLU A 823 -5.98 41.39 0.92
N VAL A 824 -6.55 40.56 0.02
CA VAL A 824 -5.84 39.81 -1.01
C VAL A 824 -6.54 40.06 -2.34
N THR A 825 -5.78 40.06 -3.44
CA THR A 825 -6.36 40.28 -4.76
C THR A 825 -6.39 38.98 -5.58
N LEU A 826 -7.62 38.55 -5.92
CA LEU A 826 -7.87 37.49 -6.88
C LEU A 826 -7.87 38.07 -8.30
N THR A 827 -7.14 37.46 -9.24
CA THR A 827 -7.20 37.79 -10.66
C THR A 827 -8.16 36.83 -11.36
N VAL A 828 -9.30 37.33 -11.83
CA VAL A 828 -10.26 36.58 -12.63
C VAL A 828 -9.92 36.76 -14.09
N ARG A 829 -9.56 35.68 -14.77
CA ARG A 829 -9.34 35.69 -16.23
C ARG A 829 -10.62 35.22 -16.92
N ALA A 830 -11.26 36.13 -17.63
CA ALA A 830 -12.51 35.89 -18.39
C ALA A 830 -12.16 35.43 -19.81
N PHE A 831 -12.59 34.23 -20.15
CA PHE A 831 -12.39 33.65 -21.48
C PHE A 831 -13.70 33.57 -22.27
N PRO A 832 -13.65 33.69 -23.61
CA PRO A 832 -14.79 33.46 -24.46
C PRO A 832 -15.42 32.09 -24.24
N ARG A 833 -16.70 31.96 -24.47
CA ARG A 833 -17.40 30.68 -24.45
C ARG A 833 -16.89 29.77 -25.57
N THR A 834 -16.79 28.48 -25.26
CA THR A 834 -16.30 27.48 -26.21
C THR A 834 -17.29 26.39 -26.47
N GLY A 835 -17.36 25.90 -27.72
CA GLY A 835 -18.26 24.84 -28.12
C GLY A 835 -17.93 24.26 -29.48
N GLY A 836 -18.86 23.50 -30.05
CA GLY A 836 -18.68 22.81 -31.30
C GLY A 836 -17.93 21.47 -31.19
N PRO A 837 -17.60 20.86 -32.34
CA PRO A 837 -16.86 19.60 -32.37
C PRO A 837 -15.41 19.79 -31.95
N ASP A 838 -14.77 18.70 -31.51
CA ASP A 838 -13.35 18.68 -31.26
C ASP A 838 -12.54 18.91 -32.53
N LEU A 839 -11.74 19.98 -32.54
CA LEU A 839 -10.92 20.40 -33.68
C LEU A 839 -9.72 19.47 -33.93
N VAL A 840 -9.35 18.65 -32.94
CA VAL A 840 -8.23 17.71 -33.00
C VAL A 840 -8.67 16.32 -33.46
N ALA A 841 -9.96 16.00 -33.39
CA ALA A 841 -10.47 14.71 -33.77
C ALA A 841 -10.07 14.33 -35.23
N GLY A 842 -9.26 13.30 -35.37
CA GLY A 842 -8.73 12.81 -36.65
C GLY A 842 -7.67 13.72 -37.31
N ALA A 843 -7.15 14.73 -36.61
CA ALA A 843 -6.12 15.63 -37.12
C ALA A 843 -4.80 14.89 -37.34
N LYS A 844 -4.00 15.40 -38.26
CA LYS A 844 -2.63 14.91 -38.46
C LYS A 844 -1.77 15.36 -37.29
N ALA A 845 -1.36 14.40 -36.45
CA ALA A 845 -0.52 14.63 -35.30
C ALA A 845 0.94 14.24 -35.56
N THR A 846 1.87 15.01 -35.00
CA THR A 846 3.33 14.77 -35.00
C THR A 846 3.90 15.10 -33.63
N SER A 847 5.09 14.62 -33.31
CA SER A 847 5.74 14.85 -32.01
C SER A 847 7.25 15.05 -32.16
N SER A 848 7.90 15.40 -31.04
CA SER A 848 9.35 15.45 -30.93
C SER A 848 10.01 14.06 -31.02
N GLY A 849 9.25 12.99 -30.85
CA GLY A 849 9.67 11.61 -30.90
C GLY A 849 8.73 10.72 -30.08
N ASP A 850 8.63 9.44 -30.43
CA ASP A 850 7.77 8.45 -29.84
C ASP A 850 8.61 7.25 -29.34
N VAL A 851 8.21 6.61 -28.26
CA VAL A 851 8.92 5.43 -27.71
C VAL A 851 8.81 4.22 -28.66
N GLY A 852 7.77 4.16 -29.49
CA GLY A 852 7.54 3.07 -30.46
C GLY A 852 6.22 3.18 -31.22
N PRO A 853 6.00 2.31 -32.19
CA PRO A 853 4.84 2.40 -33.12
C PRO A 853 3.46 2.44 -32.44
N GLY A 854 3.30 1.80 -31.30
CA GLY A 854 2.06 1.79 -30.52
C GLY A 854 1.83 3.02 -29.64
N SER A 855 2.81 3.95 -29.58
CA SER A 855 2.79 5.15 -28.73
C SER A 855 2.97 6.44 -29.53
N SER A 856 2.63 6.42 -30.82
CA SER A 856 2.84 7.54 -31.74
C SER A 856 1.99 8.77 -31.41
N ALA A 857 2.36 9.93 -31.91
CA ALA A 857 1.62 11.17 -31.73
C ALA A 857 0.12 11.05 -32.10
N ARG A 858 -0.22 10.21 -33.10
CA ARG A 858 -1.59 9.96 -33.52
C ARG A 858 -2.45 9.37 -32.41
N ALA A 859 -1.87 8.55 -31.54
CA ALA A 859 -2.58 7.88 -30.45
C ALA A 859 -3.24 8.82 -29.43
N ALA A 860 -2.81 10.09 -29.35
CA ALA A 860 -3.48 11.11 -28.54
C ALA A 860 -4.55 11.92 -29.29
N ALA A 861 -4.84 11.58 -30.56
CA ALA A 861 -5.81 12.28 -31.41
C ALA A 861 -6.74 11.32 -32.18
N ASP A 862 -6.70 10.01 -31.90
CA ASP A 862 -7.46 8.96 -32.60
C ASP A 862 -8.84 8.65 -31.97
N GLY A 863 -9.09 9.21 -30.77
CA GLY A 863 -10.34 9.02 -30.02
C GLY A 863 -10.43 7.67 -29.31
N ASP A 864 -9.39 6.84 -29.32
CA ASP A 864 -9.32 5.59 -28.57
C ASP A 864 -8.81 5.84 -27.14
N PRO A 865 -9.61 5.63 -26.09
CA PRO A 865 -9.19 5.84 -24.71
C PRO A 865 -8.13 4.83 -24.22
N ALA A 866 -7.83 3.78 -24.98
CA ALA A 866 -6.81 2.79 -24.65
C ALA A 866 -5.46 3.05 -25.33
N SER A 867 -5.40 3.98 -26.30
CA SER A 867 -4.17 4.40 -26.96
C SER A 867 -3.59 5.68 -26.33
N ARG A 868 -2.27 5.90 -26.44
CA ARG A 868 -1.64 7.11 -25.92
C ARG A 868 -0.36 7.45 -26.66
N TRP A 869 -0.05 8.73 -26.74
CA TRP A 869 1.28 9.19 -27.09
C TRP A 869 2.22 9.10 -25.88
N THR A 870 3.40 8.52 -26.10
CA THR A 870 4.48 8.46 -25.10
C THR A 870 5.73 9.04 -25.74
N PRO A 871 6.29 10.18 -25.22
CA PRO A 871 7.45 10.80 -25.80
C PRO A 871 8.72 9.96 -25.64
N SER A 872 9.62 10.01 -26.62
CA SER A 872 10.98 9.49 -26.45
C SER A 872 11.69 10.19 -25.29
N PRO A 873 12.65 9.52 -24.62
CA PRO A 873 13.47 10.15 -23.58
C PRO A 873 14.18 11.40 -24.15
N GLY A 874 14.14 12.51 -23.41
CA GLY A 874 14.76 13.78 -23.81
C GLY A 874 14.14 14.98 -23.09
N ASP A 875 14.77 16.13 -23.20
CA ASP A 875 14.28 17.38 -22.64
C ASP A 875 13.29 18.07 -23.58
N GLY A 876 12.23 18.68 -22.99
CA GLY A 876 11.25 19.49 -23.71
C GLY A 876 10.45 18.75 -24.78
N PRO A 877 9.84 17.56 -24.48
CA PRO A 877 9.03 16.87 -25.47
C PRO A 877 7.80 17.70 -25.85
N TRP A 878 7.41 17.59 -27.13
CA TRP A 878 6.21 18.26 -27.64
C TRP A 878 5.36 17.31 -28.49
N TRP A 879 4.07 17.56 -28.43
CA TRP A 879 3.04 16.96 -29.28
C TRP A 879 2.35 18.07 -30.08
N GLN A 880 1.99 17.81 -31.35
CA GLN A 880 1.42 18.80 -32.25
C GLN A 880 0.37 18.21 -33.16
N ALA A 881 -0.68 18.98 -33.44
CA ALA A 881 -1.71 18.66 -34.43
C ALA A 881 -1.88 19.77 -35.45
N GLU A 882 -2.17 19.38 -36.72
CA GLU A 882 -2.60 20.28 -37.80
C GLU A 882 -4.15 20.24 -37.87
N LEU A 883 -4.79 21.35 -37.58
CA LEU A 883 -6.24 21.50 -37.62
C LEU A 883 -6.76 21.53 -39.08
N ALA A 884 -8.03 21.12 -39.28
CA ALA A 884 -8.63 21.07 -40.59
C ALA A 884 -8.67 22.43 -41.33
N GLY A 885 -8.71 23.54 -40.58
CA GLY A 885 -8.69 24.92 -41.07
C GLY A 885 -8.23 25.87 -39.97
N PRO A 886 -7.95 27.15 -40.27
CA PRO A 886 -7.71 28.17 -39.28
C PRO A 886 -8.92 28.27 -38.32
N ALA A 887 -8.65 28.26 -37.02
CA ALA A 887 -9.70 28.36 -36.01
C ALA A 887 -9.29 29.29 -34.86
N ARG A 888 -10.27 29.94 -34.23
CA ARG A 888 -10.08 30.65 -32.96
C ARG A 888 -10.26 29.67 -31.82
N VAL A 889 -9.16 29.14 -31.32
CA VAL A 889 -9.17 28.12 -30.26
C VAL A 889 -9.40 28.80 -28.93
N GLY A 890 -10.46 28.36 -28.22
CA GLY A 890 -10.84 28.92 -26.93
C GLY A 890 -10.52 28.00 -25.74
N ARG A 891 -10.34 26.70 -25.98
CA ARG A 891 -10.05 25.73 -24.93
C ARG A 891 -9.32 24.50 -25.49
N VAL A 892 -8.34 24.02 -24.74
CA VAL A 892 -7.70 22.71 -24.95
C VAL A 892 -7.95 21.84 -23.72
N VAL A 893 -8.29 20.57 -23.95
CA VAL A 893 -8.44 19.58 -22.88
C VAL A 893 -7.40 18.50 -23.09
N LEU A 894 -6.63 18.23 -22.05
CA LEU A 894 -5.54 17.25 -22.05
C LEU A 894 -5.86 16.13 -21.06
N GLN A 895 -5.66 14.89 -21.48
CA GLN A 895 -5.73 13.72 -20.61
C GLN A 895 -4.31 13.16 -20.45
N TRP A 896 -3.65 13.55 -19.37
CA TRP A 896 -2.34 13.03 -19.02
C TRP A 896 -2.42 11.65 -18.37
N GLN A 897 -1.41 10.81 -18.57
CA GLN A 897 -1.32 9.50 -17.89
C GLN A 897 -1.03 9.64 -16.39
N GLY A 898 -0.36 10.68 -15.96
CA GLY A 898 0.00 10.94 -14.58
C GLY A 898 0.31 12.42 -14.36
N ALA A 899 0.92 12.76 -13.22
CA ALA A 899 1.30 14.14 -12.88
C ALA A 899 2.60 14.63 -13.57
N GLY A 900 3.02 14.01 -14.68
CA GLY A 900 4.32 14.17 -15.27
C GLY A 900 4.65 15.54 -15.86
N ALA A 901 3.66 16.25 -16.40
CA ALA A 901 3.84 17.60 -16.97
C ALA A 901 3.47 18.67 -15.94
N GLY A 902 4.37 18.94 -15.00
CA GLY A 902 4.15 19.99 -13.99
C GLY A 902 4.18 21.42 -14.58
N HIS A 903 4.91 21.63 -15.68
CA HIS A 903 5.01 22.92 -16.37
C HIS A 903 5.00 22.69 -17.88
N TYR A 904 3.99 23.25 -18.56
CA TYR A 904 3.84 23.11 -20.01
C TYR A 904 3.20 24.33 -20.66
N ALA A 905 3.39 24.49 -21.96
CA ALA A 905 2.79 25.54 -22.77
C ALA A 905 1.88 24.94 -23.85
N VAL A 906 0.77 25.63 -24.09
CA VAL A 906 -0.05 25.44 -25.29
C VAL A 906 0.35 26.54 -26.29
N ARG A 907 0.86 26.11 -27.43
CA ARG A 907 1.29 27.03 -28.50
C ARG A 907 0.44 26.87 -29.74
N VAL A 908 0.26 27.92 -30.45
CA VAL A 908 -0.46 27.95 -31.74
C VAL A 908 0.39 28.57 -32.84
N SER A 909 0.11 28.16 -34.07
CA SER A 909 0.78 28.67 -35.23
C SER A 909 -0.16 28.71 -36.44
N THR A 910 0.08 29.66 -37.38
CA THR A 910 -0.62 29.73 -38.65
C THR A 910 0.11 28.94 -39.76
N ASP A 911 1.44 28.77 -39.65
CA ASP A 911 2.32 28.18 -40.67
C ASP A 911 3.07 26.93 -40.23
N GLY A 912 2.91 26.50 -38.95
CA GLY A 912 3.64 25.38 -38.36
C GLY A 912 5.11 25.62 -38.07
N ARG A 913 5.62 26.82 -38.31
CA ARG A 913 7.01 27.22 -38.12
C ARG A 913 7.19 28.31 -37.07
N SER A 914 6.35 29.33 -37.13
CA SER A 914 6.34 30.46 -36.17
C SER A 914 5.33 30.21 -35.08
N TRP A 915 5.79 30.06 -33.85
CA TRP A 915 4.93 29.66 -32.72
C TRP A 915 4.71 30.81 -31.72
N ARG A 916 3.46 31.04 -31.33
CA ARG A 916 3.13 31.92 -30.19
C ARG A 916 2.53 31.12 -29.07
N THR A 917 2.88 31.47 -27.84
CA THR A 917 2.28 30.85 -26.66
C THR A 917 0.85 31.39 -26.46
N ALA A 918 -0.12 30.48 -26.44
CA ALA A 918 -1.54 30.79 -26.18
C ALA A 918 -1.87 30.68 -24.70
N ALA A 919 -1.28 29.70 -24.01
CA ALA A 919 -1.41 29.54 -22.57
C ALA A 919 -0.17 28.83 -21.98
N THR A 920 0.13 29.13 -20.71
CA THR A 920 1.14 28.42 -19.93
C THR A 920 0.48 27.89 -18.66
N VAL A 921 0.78 26.64 -18.31
CA VAL A 921 0.31 25.99 -17.09
C VAL A 921 1.51 25.70 -16.20
N GLU A 922 1.51 26.30 -15.02
CA GLU A 922 2.45 26.02 -13.93
C GLU A 922 1.73 25.22 -12.84
N GLY A 923 2.34 24.14 -12.38
CA GLY A 923 1.74 23.25 -11.38
C GLY A 923 0.61 22.38 -11.91
N GLY A 924 0.76 21.84 -13.13
CA GLY A 924 -0.12 20.82 -13.69
C GLY A 924 -0.23 19.61 -12.76
N ARG A 925 -1.44 19.08 -12.62
CA ARG A 925 -1.75 17.98 -11.69
C ARG A 925 -1.83 16.62 -12.37
N GLY A 926 -1.79 16.62 -13.70
CA GLY A 926 -2.04 15.44 -14.50
C GLY A 926 -3.52 15.01 -14.55
N GLY A 927 -3.79 13.86 -15.15
CA GLY A 927 -5.15 13.44 -15.43
C GLY A 927 -5.83 14.37 -16.44
N ARG A 928 -7.13 14.65 -16.26
CA ARG A 928 -7.88 15.52 -17.19
C ARG A 928 -7.73 16.99 -16.80
N GLU A 929 -7.03 17.76 -17.64
CA GLU A 929 -6.82 19.21 -17.46
C GLU A 929 -7.49 19.99 -18.60
N SER A 930 -8.16 21.11 -18.26
CA SER A 930 -8.80 22.00 -19.21
C SER A 930 -8.10 23.37 -19.17
N VAL A 931 -7.52 23.77 -20.29
CA VAL A 931 -6.75 24.99 -20.45
C VAL A 931 -7.53 25.99 -21.31
N PRO A 932 -8.16 27.00 -20.72
CA PRO A 932 -8.85 28.05 -21.47
C PRO A 932 -7.83 29.00 -22.10
N MET A 933 -8.19 29.54 -23.25
CA MET A 933 -7.39 30.49 -24.00
C MET A 933 -8.26 31.34 -24.94
N ASP A 934 -7.67 32.26 -25.66
CA ASP A 934 -8.28 32.98 -26.77
C ASP A 934 -7.23 33.13 -27.86
N ALA A 935 -7.14 32.15 -28.73
CA ALA A 935 -6.10 32.04 -29.72
C ALA A 935 -6.69 32.12 -31.15
N ALA A 936 -6.67 33.30 -31.75
CA ALA A 936 -7.12 33.51 -33.12
C ALA A 936 -6.16 32.83 -34.11
N ASP A 937 -6.73 32.46 -35.28
CA ASP A 937 -6.02 32.02 -36.48
C ASP A 937 -5.09 30.80 -36.28
N ALA A 938 -5.43 29.91 -35.32
CA ALA A 938 -4.66 28.70 -35.10
C ALA A 938 -4.90 27.69 -36.22
N ARG A 939 -3.87 27.36 -36.98
CA ARG A 939 -3.84 26.26 -37.96
C ARG A 939 -3.13 25.05 -37.36
N PHE A 940 -2.19 25.30 -36.48
CA PHE A 940 -1.47 24.27 -35.74
C PHE A 940 -1.58 24.51 -34.23
N LEU A 941 -1.70 23.42 -33.48
CA LEU A 941 -1.74 23.41 -32.03
C LEU A 941 -0.58 22.52 -31.51
N ARG A 942 0.21 23.04 -30.57
CA ARG A 942 1.33 22.30 -29.97
C ARG A 942 1.22 22.33 -28.44
N ILE A 943 1.40 21.18 -27.83
CA ILE A 943 1.59 21.02 -26.38
C ILE A 943 3.10 20.78 -26.16
N GLU A 944 3.76 21.67 -25.44
CA GLU A 944 5.20 21.61 -25.19
C GLU A 944 5.45 21.52 -23.69
N VAL A 945 6.13 20.47 -23.25
CA VAL A 945 6.47 20.28 -21.83
C VAL A 945 7.73 21.07 -21.53
N LEU A 946 7.63 22.04 -20.61
CA LEU A 946 8.71 22.96 -20.22
C LEU A 946 9.42 22.48 -18.94
N GLY A 947 8.77 21.65 -18.12
CA GLY A 947 9.34 21.08 -16.93
C GLY A 947 8.59 19.82 -16.51
N ARG A 948 9.35 18.80 -16.10
CA ARG A 948 8.81 17.53 -15.59
C ARG A 948 8.77 17.57 -14.07
N ALA A 949 7.72 17.00 -13.46
CA ALA A 949 7.79 16.58 -12.07
C ALA A 949 8.79 15.42 -11.97
N SER A 950 9.63 15.38 -10.94
CA SER A 950 10.72 14.41 -10.80
C SER A 950 10.21 12.96 -10.95
N GLY A 951 10.74 12.24 -11.96
CA GLY A 951 10.45 10.82 -12.18
C GLY A 951 9.12 10.48 -12.84
N ALA A 952 8.36 11.46 -13.35
CA ALA A 952 7.02 11.21 -13.88
C ALA A 952 6.96 11.22 -15.42
N ASP A 953 6.10 10.36 -15.97
CA ASP A 953 5.81 10.18 -17.39
C ASP A 953 4.91 11.30 -17.92
N CYS A 954 5.27 11.89 -19.09
CA CYS A 954 4.54 12.95 -19.76
C CYS A 954 3.65 12.44 -20.91
N SER A 955 3.16 11.20 -20.83
CA SER A 955 2.29 10.60 -21.86
C SER A 955 0.90 11.23 -21.86
N LEU A 956 0.32 11.39 -23.07
CA LEU A 956 -1.03 11.89 -23.31
C LEU A 956 -1.94 10.80 -23.86
N TRP A 957 -3.04 10.53 -23.16
CA TRP A 957 -4.11 9.68 -23.64
C TRP A 957 -4.98 10.38 -24.69
N SER A 958 -5.27 11.67 -24.47
CA SER A 958 -6.00 12.47 -25.46
C SER A 958 -5.65 13.94 -25.40
N VAL A 959 -5.79 14.60 -26.55
CA VAL A 959 -5.79 16.04 -26.72
C VAL A 959 -7.07 16.41 -27.47
N GLU A 960 -7.90 17.27 -26.88
CA GLU A 960 -9.10 17.83 -27.50
C GLU A 960 -8.95 19.35 -27.59
N ALA A 961 -9.47 19.98 -28.62
CA ALA A 961 -9.49 21.43 -28.75
C ALA A 961 -10.87 21.93 -29.22
N TYR A 962 -11.34 23.04 -28.65
CA TYR A 962 -12.66 23.59 -28.95
C TYR A 962 -12.57 25.05 -29.39
N ALA A 963 -13.37 25.39 -30.40
CA ALA A 963 -13.42 26.75 -30.90
C ALA A 963 -14.15 27.72 -29.94
N VAL A 964 -13.85 29.00 -30.04
CA VAL A 964 -14.67 30.07 -29.44
C VAL A 964 -16.02 30.10 -30.15
N GLU A 965 -17.12 30.07 -29.38
CA GLU A 965 -18.47 30.25 -29.90
C GLU A 965 -18.64 31.72 -30.40
N HIS A 966 -19.28 31.88 -31.56
CA HIS A 966 -19.56 33.20 -32.16
C HIS A 966 -20.77 33.91 -31.50
#